data_c83f057ae214fb79fcefe35c48ecfbfb
#
_entry.id   c83f057ae214fb79fcefe35c48ecfbfb
#
_cell.length_a   1.000
_cell.length_b   1.000
_cell.length_c   1.000
_cell.angle_alpha   90.00
_cell.angle_beta   90.00
_cell.angle_gamma   90.00
#
_symmetry.space_group_name_H-M   'P 1'
#
loop_
_entity.id
_entity.type
_entity.pdbx_description
1 polymer ?
#
loop_
_entity_poly.entity_id
_entity_poly.type
_entity_poly.pdbx_seq_one_letter_code
_entity_poly.pdbx_strand_id
1 'polypeptide(L)'
;MTLRLRHLRLRAFTQDGVYGADFPFEAGLNVIWADNTKGKSTSMQALLYVLGMEKMLSPSREVPVPHALTTYLLRDDESELAITNSFVELEIENGAGTVITVRRPIKEPGIDTRLVTVWFGPMLTEPSATAPSRQFFVRDPGAFQREDGFLHFLEAFIGWDMPVVRKYEGPEGKLPLETVFPLFWVEQKRGWSTIPAAIPTYMRVRDVQKRAVEFIMDLDVHKLELQRQRLKEKMEENGRNWTGVINEMMGVARRAGGTLSGLPPRPTMDTDSLERWTVSLVQDGDVVVVETILAALRGRVAALAEAKVPEVGETADVLTAELEALGKDIDAHNQKRLEIHKARQLKDADIASLERRIAQLREDLQKNQDVQRLQRYAGTAGHLTPEQCPTCEQSLVDALISQDVLEAVMPIEDNIEYVRSQVKMCEDILKREEGERRRLEDLSAIATAEINQLYTRVRTIRSDLLGPSSAPSAAAVEERVRIEARIRDLEGLIASLGDTASRLHILSAEFVELLNAGRLLPSDKMTADDKDKLDALTGSVRELAQTFGFTTFAPKDLTIDEDSYRPQKEGYEIGFETSASDAIRLKWAYQLGLLELARNYTTNHPGMLLLDEPRQQSSSKVSFGQLLERAASHRGTGQQVIVSTSEDIDTLTPILARLSCKKIIFDGYVLQPVEEG
;
A
#
# COMPACT_ATOMS: atom_id res chain seq x y z
N MET A 1 -22.92 15.81 -0.01
CA MET A 1 -23.27 14.39 0.10
C MET A 1 -24.07 14.22 1.38
N THR A 2 -25.23 13.57 1.36
CA THR A 2 -26.02 13.36 2.58
C THR A 2 -26.55 11.94 2.60
N LEU A 3 -26.60 11.37 3.80
CA LEU A 3 -27.28 10.12 4.11
C LEU A 3 -28.27 10.41 5.23
N ARG A 4 -29.54 10.08 5.03
CA ARG A 4 -30.60 10.28 6.02
C ARG A 4 -31.32 8.96 6.28
N LEU A 5 -31.49 8.60 7.54
CA LEU A 5 -32.33 7.50 7.94
C LEU A 5 -33.78 7.98 7.93
N ARG A 6 -34.69 7.21 7.33
CA ARG A 6 -36.13 7.54 7.27
C ARG A 6 -36.95 6.66 8.20
N HIS A 7 -36.70 5.37 8.17
CA HIS A 7 -37.42 4.41 9.00
C HIS A 7 -36.58 3.16 9.26
N LEU A 8 -36.49 2.73 10.52
CA LEU A 8 -35.96 1.44 10.90
C LEU A 8 -37.11 0.55 11.38
N ARG A 9 -37.16 -0.70 10.91
CA ARG A 9 -38.07 -1.72 11.33
C ARG A 9 -37.36 -2.96 11.80
N LEU A 10 -37.68 -3.42 12.99
CA LEU A 10 -37.21 -4.69 13.57
C LEU A 10 -38.39 -5.65 13.66
N ARG A 11 -38.20 -6.91 13.28
CA ARG A 11 -39.20 -7.98 13.42
C ARG A 11 -38.53 -9.25 13.93
N ALA A 12 -39.16 -9.87 14.91
CA ALA A 12 -38.78 -11.16 15.48
C ALA A 12 -40.02 -12.02 15.61
N PHE A 13 -40.00 -13.21 15.05
CA PHE A 13 -41.08 -14.17 15.05
C PHE A 13 -40.84 -15.19 16.14
N THR A 14 -41.89 -15.48 16.91
CA THR A 14 -41.88 -16.46 18.00
C THR A 14 -43.08 -17.41 17.84
N GLN A 15 -43.23 -18.39 18.71
CA GLN A 15 -44.40 -19.25 18.72
C GLN A 15 -45.68 -18.48 19.15
N ASP A 16 -45.53 -17.39 19.90
CA ASP A 16 -46.64 -16.61 20.45
C ASP A 16 -47.03 -15.40 19.58
N GLY A 17 -46.40 -15.24 18.42
CA GLY A 17 -46.68 -14.15 17.50
C GLY A 17 -45.44 -13.35 17.08
N VAL A 18 -45.69 -12.21 16.49
CA VAL A 18 -44.65 -11.31 15.97
C VAL A 18 -44.36 -10.19 16.96
N TYR A 19 -43.09 -10.00 17.24
CA TYR A 19 -42.58 -8.87 18.04
C TYR A 19 -41.77 -7.95 17.16
N GLY A 20 -41.86 -6.64 17.38
CA GLY A 20 -41.15 -5.68 16.58
C GLY A 20 -41.07 -4.29 17.20
N ALA A 21 -40.33 -3.43 16.48
CA ALA A 21 -40.25 -2.02 16.77
C ALA A 21 -40.13 -1.25 15.47
N ASP A 22 -40.71 -0.08 15.41
CA ASP A 22 -40.65 0.86 14.29
C ASP A 22 -40.09 2.21 14.79
N PHE A 23 -39.10 2.71 14.09
CA PHE A 23 -38.41 3.97 14.42
C PHE A 23 -38.53 4.93 13.22
N PRO A 24 -39.55 5.78 13.18
CA PRO A 24 -39.67 6.81 12.16
C PRO A 24 -38.73 7.97 12.48
N PHE A 25 -37.83 8.29 11.56
CA PHE A 25 -36.87 9.39 11.70
C PHE A 25 -37.26 10.61 10.84
N GLU A 26 -36.89 11.80 11.31
CA GLU A 26 -37.08 13.08 10.63
C GLU A 26 -35.75 13.85 10.51
N ALA A 27 -35.71 14.89 9.71
CA ALA A 27 -34.60 15.85 9.73
C ALA A 27 -34.49 16.56 11.09
N GLY A 28 -33.29 16.95 11.48
CA GLY A 28 -33.02 17.56 12.78
C GLY A 28 -32.82 16.52 13.88
N LEU A 29 -33.21 16.84 15.10
CA LEU A 29 -33.03 16.02 16.27
C LEU A 29 -34.09 14.90 16.36
N ASN A 30 -33.64 13.67 16.51
CA ASN A 30 -34.43 12.51 16.84
C ASN A 30 -33.94 11.94 18.19
N VAL A 31 -34.84 11.76 19.14
CA VAL A 31 -34.49 11.22 20.46
C VAL A 31 -35.20 9.90 20.66
N ILE A 32 -34.42 8.84 20.84
CA ILE A 32 -34.86 7.51 21.14
C ILE A 32 -34.71 7.31 22.66
N TRP A 33 -35.80 7.04 23.34
CA TRP A 33 -35.77 6.80 24.76
C TRP A 33 -36.39 5.45 25.12
N ALA A 34 -35.72 4.72 25.97
CA ALA A 34 -36.25 3.60 26.73
C ALA A 34 -35.41 3.42 28.00
N ASP A 35 -35.92 2.76 28.99
CA ASP A 35 -35.17 2.43 30.20
C ASP A 35 -33.91 1.59 29.92
N ASN A 36 -33.04 1.51 30.91
CA ASN A 36 -31.85 0.67 30.81
C ASN A 36 -32.27 -0.81 30.65
N THR A 37 -31.46 -1.55 29.86
CA THR A 37 -31.67 -2.98 29.56
C THR A 37 -32.92 -3.32 28.74
N LYS A 38 -33.69 -2.36 28.28
CA LYS A 38 -34.95 -2.57 27.54
C LYS A 38 -34.78 -2.68 26.00
N GLY A 39 -33.54 -2.75 25.46
CA GLY A 39 -33.29 -3.06 24.05
C GLY A 39 -32.86 -1.92 23.16
N LYS A 40 -32.60 -0.71 23.69
CA LYS A 40 -32.04 0.41 22.90
C LYS A 40 -30.76 0.05 22.13
N SER A 41 -29.77 -0.50 22.85
CA SER A 41 -28.47 -0.87 22.21
C SER A 41 -28.66 -1.95 21.15
N THR A 42 -29.70 -2.80 21.29
CA THR A 42 -30.10 -3.78 20.25
C THR A 42 -30.51 -3.08 18.97
N SER A 43 -31.31 -2.01 19.07
CA SER A 43 -31.77 -1.25 17.91
C SER A 43 -30.62 -0.49 17.24
N MET A 44 -29.70 0.08 18.04
CA MET A 44 -28.51 0.75 17.50
C MET A 44 -27.55 -0.22 16.79
N GLN A 45 -27.38 -1.43 17.34
CA GLN A 45 -26.60 -2.48 16.70
C GLN A 45 -27.28 -3.04 15.44
N ALA A 46 -28.61 -3.13 15.42
CA ALA A 46 -29.37 -3.53 14.25
C ALA A 46 -29.22 -2.53 13.08
N LEU A 47 -29.16 -1.21 13.38
CA LEU A 47 -28.83 -0.18 12.39
C LEU A 47 -27.45 -0.40 11.76
N LEU A 48 -26.42 -0.66 12.57
CA LEU A 48 -25.08 -0.96 12.06
C LEU A 48 -25.07 -2.27 11.25
N TYR A 49 -25.82 -3.27 11.72
CA TYR A 49 -25.91 -4.57 11.08
C TYR A 49 -26.51 -4.47 9.68
N VAL A 50 -27.66 -3.80 9.51
CA VAL A 50 -28.33 -3.67 8.20
C VAL A 50 -27.49 -2.89 7.19
N LEU A 51 -26.64 -1.97 7.66
CA LEU A 51 -25.69 -1.22 6.83
C LEU A 51 -24.37 -1.97 6.57
N GLY A 52 -24.20 -3.18 7.14
CA GLY A 52 -22.96 -3.95 6.97
C GLY A 52 -21.77 -3.44 7.78
N MET A 53 -22.01 -2.54 8.76
CA MET A 53 -20.97 -1.83 9.55
C MET A 53 -20.61 -2.53 10.87
N GLU A 54 -21.07 -3.74 11.09
CA GLU A 54 -20.84 -4.48 12.32
C GLU A 54 -19.37 -4.71 12.68
N LYS A 55 -18.47 -4.65 11.70
CA LYS A 55 -17.02 -4.70 11.96
C LYS A 55 -16.50 -3.49 12.74
N MET A 56 -17.26 -2.41 12.85
CA MET A 56 -16.92 -1.32 13.77
C MET A 56 -16.88 -1.78 15.22
N LEU A 57 -17.74 -2.75 15.57
CA LEU A 57 -17.92 -3.20 16.95
C LEU A 57 -16.92 -4.30 17.34
N SER A 58 -16.58 -5.21 16.43
CA SER A 58 -15.72 -6.35 16.72
C SER A 58 -14.94 -6.84 15.51
N PRO A 59 -13.68 -7.30 15.69
CA PRO A 59 -12.92 -7.98 14.65
C PRO A 59 -13.46 -9.39 14.36
N SER A 60 -14.25 -9.98 15.25
CA SER A 60 -14.85 -11.30 15.10
C SER A 60 -15.69 -11.38 13.82
N ARG A 61 -15.62 -12.53 13.12
CA ARG A 61 -16.47 -12.81 11.95
C ARG A 61 -17.93 -13.09 12.39
N GLU A 62 -18.13 -13.59 13.60
CA GLU A 62 -19.44 -13.77 14.21
C GLU A 62 -19.88 -12.44 14.79
N VAL A 63 -20.90 -11.88 14.18
CA VAL A 63 -21.43 -10.60 14.60
C VAL A 63 -22.26 -10.79 15.85
N PRO A 64 -21.99 -10.05 16.92
CA PRO A 64 -22.88 -10.02 18.08
C PRO A 64 -24.11 -9.17 17.75
N VAL A 65 -25.05 -9.75 17.01
CA VAL A 65 -26.42 -9.26 17.08
C VAL A 65 -26.97 -9.75 18.43
N PRO A 66 -27.56 -8.88 19.25
CA PRO A 66 -27.99 -9.24 20.60
C PRO A 66 -28.93 -10.43 20.64
N HIS A 67 -28.94 -11.15 21.76
CA HIS A 67 -29.81 -12.30 21.97
C HIS A 67 -31.26 -12.00 21.65
N ALA A 68 -31.75 -10.80 21.93
CA ALA A 68 -33.10 -10.32 21.64
C ALA A 68 -33.49 -10.36 20.13
N LEU A 69 -32.60 -10.65 19.22
CA LEU A 69 -32.87 -10.83 17.79
C LEU A 69 -32.36 -12.18 17.26
N THR A 70 -31.64 -12.95 18.08
CA THR A 70 -31.01 -14.21 17.62
C THR A 70 -31.55 -15.43 18.34
N THR A 71 -31.78 -15.36 19.65
CA THR A 71 -32.09 -16.54 20.50
C THR A 71 -33.43 -16.45 21.15
N TYR A 72 -33.65 -15.45 22.00
CA TYR A 72 -34.91 -15.31 22.76
C TYR A 72 -35.21 -13.82 23.03
N LEU A 73 -36.51 -13.56 23.24
CA LEU A 73 -37.03 -12.29 23.76
C LEU A 73 -37.37 -12.48 25.24
N LEU A 74 -37.12 -11.45 26.05
CA LEU A 74 -37.60 -11.38 27.43
C LEU A 74 -38.93 -10.65 27.46
N ARG A 75 -39.92 -11.21 28.19
CA ARG A 75 -41.17 -10.56 28.57
C ARG A 75 -41.02 -9.78 29.87
N ASP A 76 -42.04 -8.98 30.18
CA ASP A 76 -42.10 -8.26 31.46
C ASP A 76 -42.15 -9.17 32.68
N ASP A 77 -42.60 -10.40 32.54
CA ASP A 77 -42.61 -11.45 33.55
C ASP A 77 -41.28 -12.26 33.61
N GLU A 78 -40.23 -11.78 32.93
CA GLU A 78 -38.92 -12.43 32.80
C GLU A 78 -38.93 -13.79 32.06
N SER A 79 -40.07 -14.19 31.46
CA SER A 79 -40.11 -15.38 30.63
C SER A 79 -39.41 -15.20 29.30
N GLU A 80 -38.74 -16.27 28.84
CA GLU A 80 -38.02 -16.29 27.56
C GLU A 80 -38.88 -16.82 26.43
N LEU A 81 -38.98 -16.08 25.33
CA LEU A 81 -39.63 -16.52 24.11
C LEU A 81 -38.59 -16.82 23.05
N ALA A 82 -38.52 -18.07 22.62
CA ALA A 82 -37.58 -18.48 21.57
C ALA A 82 -37.94 -17.82 20.23
N ILE A 83 -36.93 -17.21 19.58
CA ILE A 83 -37.07 -16.61 18.27
C ILE A 83 -36.90 -17.70 17.22
N THR A 84 -37.83 -17.78 16.28
CA THR A 84 -37.79 -18.69 15.13
C THR A 84 -37.20 -18.01 13.89
N ASN A 85 -37.57 -16.76 13.67
CA ASN A 85 -37.12 -15.93 12.54
C ASN A 85 -36.94 -14.48 12.99
N SER A 86 -35.99 -13.74 12.40
CA SER A 86 -35.84 -12.30 12.64
C SER A 86 -35.10 -11.61 11.49
N PHE A 87 -35.48 -10.37 11.25
CA PHE A 87 -34.85 -9.52 10.26
C PHE A 87 -34.88 -8.05 10.67
N VAL A 88 -34.07 -7.26 9.99
CA VAL A 88 -34.06 -5.81 10.10
C VAL A 88 -34.26 -5.20 8.71
N GLU A 89 -35.07 -4.13 8.66
CA GLU A 89 -35.29 -3.31 7.47
C GLU A 89 -34.97 -1.85 7.80
N LEU A 90 -34.34 -1.16 6.86
CA LEU A 90 -33.94 0.23 6.99
C LEU A 90 -34.23 0.98 5.70
N GLU A 91 -35.03 2.02 5.78
CA GLU A 91 -35.25 2.96 4.69
C GLU A 91 -34.29 4.14 4.84
N ILE A 92 -33.53 4.42 3.80
CA ILE A 92 -32.53 5.51 3.75
C ILE A 92 -32.69 6.35 2.49
N GLU A 93 -32.29 7.61 2.59
CA GLU A 93 -32.33 8.59 1.51
C GLU A 93 -30.94 9.20 1.33
N ASN A 94 -30.50 9.34 0.09
CA ASN A 94 -29.23 9.99 -0.26
C ASN A 94 -29.41 11.48 -0.58
N GLY A 95 -28.28 12.16 -0.84
CA GLY A 95 -28.25 13.58 -1.15
C GLY A 95 -28.96 14.00 -2.45
N ALA A 96 -29.27 13.07 -3.34
CA ALA A 96 -30.05 13.29 -4.54
C ALA A 96 -31.57 13.09 -4.32
N GLY A 97 -31.98 12.76 -3.08
CA GLY A 97 -33.40 12.45 -2.76
C GLY A 97 -33.82 11.02 -3.19
N THR A 98 -32.86 10.19 -3.59
CA THR A 98 -33.17 8.79 -3.92
C THR A 98 -33.37 8.00 -2.63
N VAL A 99 -34.48 7.27 -2.56
CA VAL A 99 -34.83 6.43 -1.40
C VAL A 99 -34.66 4.96 -1.75
N ILE A 100 -34.07 4.21 -0.83
CA ILE A 100 -33.97 2.75 -0.89
C ILE A 100 -34.40 2.15 0.43
N THR A 101 -34.91 0.92 0.37
CA THR A 101 -35.18 0.10 1.53
C THR A 101 -34.26 -1.11 1.53
N VAL A 102 -33.53 -1.29 2.60
CA VAL A 102 -32.54 -2.36 2.77
C VAL A 102 -33.09 -3.34 3.79
N ARG A 103 -33.17 -4.64 3.46
CA ARG A 103 -33.49 -5.72 4.40
C ARG A 103 -32.31 -6.67 4.54
N ARG A 104 -32.04 -7.07 5.78
CA ARG A 104 -31.05 -8.09 6.09
C ARG A 104 -31.59 -9.08 7.11
N PRO A 105 -31.54 -10.41 6.83
CA PRO A 105 -31.94 -11.45 7.78
C PRO A 105 -30.94 -11.50 8.93
N ILE A 106 -31.44 -11.71 10.16
CA ILE A 106 -30.61 -11.95 11.34
C ILE A 106 -30.65 -13.45 11.68
N LYS A 107 -31.86 -14.00 11.75
CA LYS A 107 -32.10 -15.43 11.91
C LYS A 107 -33.22 -15.82 10.96
N GLU A 108 -32.88 -16.45 9.85
CA GLU A 108 -33.85 -16.92 8.86
C GLU A 108 -33.39 -18.30 8.34
N PRO A 109 -34.12 -19.39 8.68
CA PRO A 109 -33.71 -20.74 8.30
C PRO A 109 -33.56 -20.87 6.77
N GLY A 110 -32.39 -21.33 6.31
CA GLY A 110 -32.12 -21.53 4.90
C GLY A 110 -31.66 -20.27 4.15
N ILE A 111 -31.59 -19.10 4.78
CA ILE A 111 -31.07 -17.86 4.16
C ILE A 111 -29.76 -17.45 4.82
N ASP A 112 -28.78 -17.10 4.00
CA ASP A 112 -27.48 -16.64 4.46
C ASP A 112 -27.60 -15.21 5.04
N THR A 113 -27.11 -14.97 6.26
CA THR A 113 -27.12 -13.68 6.94
C THR A 113 -26.25 -12.61 6.26
N ARG A 114 -25.43 -12.99 5.27
CA ARG A 114 -24.66 -12.08 4.42
C ARG A 114 -25.48 -11.52 3.27
N LEU A 115 -26.63 -12.12 2.95
CA LEU A 115 -27.51 -11.64 1.89
C LEU A 115 -28.23 -10.37 2.34
N VAL A 116 -28.20 -9.36 1.47
CA VAL A 116 -28.90 -8.08 1.67
C VAL A 116 -29.81 -7.86 0.47
N THR A 117 -31.08 -7.66 0.72
CA THR A 117 -32.06 -7.29 -0.32
C THR A 117 -32.27 -5.78 -0.28
N VAL A 118 -32.14 -5.11 -1.42
CA VAL A 118 -32.35 -3.68 -1.57
C VAL A 118 -33.51 -3.46 -2.54
N TRP A 119 -34.56 -2.79 -2.08
CA TRP A 119 -35.61 -2.24 -2.93
C TRP A 119 -35.30 -0.78 -3.27
N PHE A 120 -35.45 -0.42 -4.53
CA PHE A 120 -35.22 0.94 -4.99
C PHE A 120 -36.50 1.79 -4.85
N GLY A 121 -36.91 2.01 -3.60
CA GLY A 121 -38.10 2.78 -3.22
C GLY A 121 -38.40 2.74 -1.74
N PRO A 122 -39.38 3.57 -1.29
CA PRO A 122 -39.79 3.72 0.11
C PRO A 122 -40.78 2.65 0.55
N MET A 123 -40.32 1.42 0.80
CA MET A 123 -41.19 0.28 1.16
C MET A 123 -41.74 0.33 2.60
N LEU A 124 -41.13 1.13 3.48
CA LEU A 124 -41.55 1.24 4.88
C LEU A 124 -42.47 2.44 5.13
N THR A 125 -42.19 3.57 4.48
CA THR A 125 -43.00 4.80 4.62
C THR A 125 -44.14 4.86 3.64
N GLU A 126 -44.05 4.15 2.50
CA GLU A 126 -45.10 4.05 1.48
C GLU A 126 -45.37 2.59 1.12
N PRO A 127 -46.05 1.80 1.98
CA PRO A 127 -46.22 0.34 1.83
C PRO A 127 -46.91 -0.11 0.54
N SER A 128 -47.65 0.79 -0.12
CA SER A 128 -48.30 0.52 -1.42
C SER A 128 -47.35 0.63 -2.63
N ALA A 129 -46.13 1.08 -2.44
CA ALA A 129 -45.17 1.21 -3.51
C ALA A 129 -44.64 -0.17 -3.96
N THR A 130 -44.66 -0.40 -5.26
CA THR A 130 -43.94 -1.54 -5.87
C THR A 130 -42.61 -1.03 -6.39
N ALA A 131 -41.51 -1.50 -5.80
CA ALA A 131 -40.17 -1.13 -6.20
C ALA A 131 -39.38 -2.34 -6.71
N PRO A 132 -38.55 -2.19 -7.75
CA PRO A 132 -37.64 -3.24 -8.15
C PRO A 132 -36.65 -3.53 -7.01
N SER A 133 -36.24 -4.78 -6.89
CA SER A 133 -35.25 -5.19 -5.88
C SER A 133 -34.04 -5.83 -6.51
N ARG A 134 -32.90 -5.71 -5.82
CA ARG A 134 -31.66 -6.41 -6.13
C ARG A 134 -31.06 -6.98 -4.88
N GLN A 135 -30.39 -8.14 -5.02
CA GLN A 135 -29.69 -8.79 -3.94
C GLN A 135 -28.19 -8.48 -4.01
N PHE A 136 -27.62 -8.24 -2.84
CA PHE A 136 -26.22 -7.95 -2.63
C PHE A 136 -25.66 -8.83 -1.52
N PHE A 137 -24.34 -8.91 -1.44
CA PHE A 137 -23.67 -9.66 -0.37
C PHE A 137 -22.76 -8.75 0.45
N VAL A 138 -22.79 -8.95 1.77
CA VAL A 138 -21.84 -8.35 2.70
C VAL A 138 -20.75 -9.38 2.98
N ARG A 139 -19.46 -8.96 2.91
CA ARG A 139 -18.29 -9.74 3.33
C ARG A 139 -17.91 -10.96 2.48
N ASP A 140 -18.42 -11.11 1.30
CA ASP A 140 -17.87 -12.09 0.38
C ASP A 140 -16.43 -11.69 -0.02
N PRO A 141 -15.50 -12.65 -0.19
CA PRO A 141 -14.15 -12.35 -0.68
C PRO A 141 -14.22 -11.59 -2.01
N GLY A 142 -13.67 -10.38 -2.04
CA GLY A 142 -13.69 -9.52 -3.22
C GLY A 142 -14.96 -8.66 -3.40
N ALA A 143 -15.96 -8.73 -2.52
CA ALA A 143 -17.21 -7.96 -2.60
C ALA A 143 -17.01 -6.44 -2.63
N PHE A 144 -15.89 -5.91 -2.12
CA PHE A 144 -15.53 -4.49 -2.23
C PHE A 144 -15.19 -4.03 -3.66
N GLN A 145 -14.95 -4.96 -4.57
CA GLN A 145 -14.54 -4.67 -5.95
C GLN A 145 -15.56 -5.15 -6.98
N ARG A 146 -16.59 -5.89 -6.53
CA ARG A 146 -17.60 -6.45 -7.40
C ARG A 146 -18.92 -5.69 -7.30
N GLU A 147 -19.65 -5.62 -8.39
CA GLU A 147 -20.97 -4.96 -8.47
C GLU A 147 -22.05 -5.59 -7.57
N ASP A 148 -21.85 -6.82 -7.10
CA ASP A 148 -22.74 -7.54 -6.18
C ASP A 148 -22.38 -7.30 -4.69
N GLY A 149 -21.34 -6.54 -4.41
CA GLY A 149 -20.93 -6.18 -3.05
C GLY A 149 -21.78 -5.05 -2.45
N PHE A 150 -22.44 -5.32 -1.31
CA PHE A 150 -23.31 -4.31 -0.67
C PHE A 150 -22.55 -3.05 -0.24
N LEU A 151 -21.34 -3.17 0.28
CA LEU A 151 -20.57 -1.99 0.72
C LEU A 151 -20.11 -1.13 -0.47
N HIS A 152 -19.82 -1.75 -1.60
CA HIS A 152 -19.53 -1.03 -2.84
C HIS A 152 -20.77 -0.28 -3.34
N PHE A 153 -21.93 -0.92 -3.30
CA PHE A 153 -23.20 -0.29 -3.62
C PHE A 153 -23.50 0.89 -2.66
N LEU A 154 -23.29 0.71 -1.36
CA LEU A 154 -23.55 1.75 -0.36
C LEU A 154 -22.62 2.97 -0.54
N GLU A 155 -21.33 2.73 -0.85
CA GLU A 155 -20.35 3.76 -1.23
C GLU A 155 -20.91 4.62 -2.38
N ALA A 156 -21.33 3.96 -3.46
CA ALA A 156 -21.89 4.66 -4.63
C ALA A 156 -23.22 5.35 -4.32
N PHE A 157 -24.09 4.75 -3.49
CA PHE A 157 -25.38 5.33 -3.08
C PHE A 157 -25.20 6.62 -2.28
N ILE A 158 -24.24 6.68 -1.37
CA ILE A 158 -23.90 7.89 -0.60
C ILE A 158 -23.22 8.93 -1.51
N GLY A 159 -22.64 8.50 -2.62
CA GLY A 159 -21.85 9.34 -3.53
C GLY A 159 -20.42 9.54 -3.04
N TRP A 160 -19.88 8.60 -2.26
CA TRP A 160 -18.50 8.61 -1.83
C TRP A 160 -17.59 8.00 -2.88
N ASP A 161 -16.35 8.51 -2.96
CA ASP A 161 -15.23 7.90 -3.68
C ASP A 161 -14.10 7.65 -2.68
N MET A 162 -14.06 6.42 -2.17
CA MET A 162 -13.14 6.06 -1.10
C MET A 162 -11.70 6.09 -1.59
N PRO A 163 -10.79 6.82 -0.88
CA PRO A 163 -9.41 6.97 -1.30
C PRO A 163 -8.65 5.64 -1.20
N VAL A 164 -7.68 5.49 -2.10
CA VAL A 164 -6.71 4.41 -2.03
C VAL A 164 -5.70 4.72 -0.93
N VAL A 165 -5.53 3.79 0.00
CA VAL A 165 -4.67 3.92 1.18
C VAL A 165 -3.68 2.78 1.28
N ARG A 166 -2.55 3.04 1.97
CA ARG A 166 -1.55 2.02 2.25
C ARG A 166 -1.96 1.12 3.40
N LYS A 167 -1.64 -0.16 3.26
CA LYS A 167 -1.74 -1.14 4.34
C LYS A 167 -0.38 -1.38 4.98
N TYR A 168 -0.36 -1.92 6.20
CA TYR A 168 0.89 -2.38 6.83
C TYR A 168 1.52 -3.54 6.05
N GLU A 169 0.68 -4.39 5.45
CA GLU A 169 1.08 -5.55 4.66
C GLU A 169 0.21 -5.67 3.40
N GLY A 170 0.80 -6.04 2.29
CA GLY A 170 0.11 -6.25 1.00
C GLY A 170 -0.05 -4.98 0.16
N PRO A 171 -0.80 -5.07 -0.94
CA PRO A 171 -1.01 -3.97 -1.87
C PRO A 171 -1.88 -2.86 -1.26
N GLU A 172 -1.78 -1.68 -1.84
CA GLU A 172 -2.73 -0.58 -1.57
C GLU A 172 -4.17 -1.04 -1.81
N GLY A 173 -5.12 -0.40 -1.15
CA GLY A 173 -6.54 -0.70 -1.30
C GLY A 173 -7.40 0.47 -0.87
N LYS A 174 -8.70 0.42 -1.18
CA LYS A 174 -9.64 1.45 -0.74
C LYS A 174 -9.71 1.51 0.79
N LEU A 175 -9.87 2.72 1.32
CA LEU A 175 -10.18 2.95 2.74
C LEU A 175 -11.52 2.27 3.07
N PRO A 176 -11.59 1.35 4.06
CA PRO A 176 -12.85 0.69 4.40
C PRO A 176 -13.88 1.67 4.98
N LEU A 177 -15.13 1.55 4.57
CA LEU A 177 -16.24 2.36 5.08
C LEU A 177 -16.35 2.32 6.61
N GLU A 178 -16.13 1.15 7.19
CA GLU A 178 -16.17 0.91 8.63
C GLU A 178 -15.13 1.73 9.42
N THR A 179 -14.16 2.33 8.74
CA THR A 179 -13.17 3.23 9.38
C THR A 179 -13.64 4.67 9.42
N VAL A 180 -14.57 5.06 8.55
CA VAL A 180 -15.11 6.41 8.44
C VAL A 180 -16.37 6.60 9.31
N PHE A 181 -17.23 5.60 9.36
CA PHE A 181 -18.49 5.65 10.13
C PHE A 181 -18.31 6.08 11.59
N PRO A 182 -17.28 5.66 12.36
CA PRO A 182 -17.08 6.12 13.74
C PRO A 182 -16.95 7.64 13.91
N LEU A 183 -16.70 8.39 12.84
CA LEU A 183 -16.61 9.85 12.88
C LEU A 183 -17.98 10.54 12.98
N PHE A 184 -19.07 9.86 12.68
CA PHE A 184 -20.43 10.39 12.80
C PHE A 184 -21.40 9.38 13.45
N TRP A 185 -20.86 8.27 13.93
CA TRP A 185 -21.60 7.24 14.63
C TRP A 185 -20.88 6.83 15.92
N VAL A 186 -21.29 7.39 17.04
CA VAL A 186 -20.67 7.16 18.34
C VAL A 186 -21.46 6.10 19.10
N GLU A 187 -20.93 4.87 19.17
CA GLU A 187 -21.55 3.77 19.87
C GLU A 187 -21.27 3.80 21.38
N GLN A 188 -22.12 3.15 22.18
CA GLN A 188 -22.11 3.27 23.63
C GLN A 188 -20.82 2.84 24.32
N LYS A 189 -20.19 1.72 23.91
CA LYS A 189 -19.11 1.08 24.70
C LYS A 189 -17.73 1.66 24.40
N ARG A 190 -17.37 1.83 23.13
CA ARG A 190 -16.05 2.27 22.69
C ARG A 190 -16.05 3.66 22.07
N GLY A 191 -17.20 4.07 21.51
CA GLY A 191 -17.30 5.32 20.79
C GLY A 191 -16.88 6.55 21.59
N TRP A 192 -17.00 6.49 22.92
CA TRP A 192 -16.69 7.60 23.83
C TRP A 192 -15.24 7.64 24.30
N SER A 193 -14.40 6.67 23.95
CA SER A 193 -13.06 6.49 24.54
C SER A 193 -11.99 7.43 23.94
N THR A 194 -12.14 7.86 22.69
CA THR A 194 -11.10 8.64 21.97
C THR A 194 -11.70 9.71 21.06
N ILE A 195 -10.94 10.78 20.80
CA ILE A 195 -11.23 11.85 19.85
C ILE A 195 -10.14 11.80 18.75
N PRO A 196 -10.49 11.90 17.46
CA PRO A 196 -11.83 12.11 16.86
C PRO A 196 -12.78 10.92 16.99
N ALA A 197 -12.32 9.68 16.87
CA ALA A 197 -13.19 8.51 16.94
C ALA A 197 -12.41 7.23 17.32
N ALA A 198 -13.10 6.23 17.87
CA ALA A 198 -12.56 4.90 18.13
C ALA A 198 -12.58 4.07 16.83
N ILE A 199 -11.64 4.33 15.93
CA ILE A 199 -11.59 3.69 14.61
C ILE A 199 -10.95 2.30 14.70
N PRO A 200 -11.50 1.28 14.04
CA PRO A 200 -10.93 -0.07 14.03
C PRO A 200 -9.55 -0.11 13.38
N THR A 201 -8.55 -0.65 14.11
CA THR A 201 -7.17 -0.77 13.62
C THR A 201 -6.86 -2.13 12.99
N TYR A 202 -7.67 -3.15 13.25
CA TYR A 202 -7.47 -4.52 12.76
C TYR A 202 -7.62 -4.68 11.23
N MET A 203 -8.07 -3.65 10.52
CA MET A 203 -8.11 -3.61 9.06
C MET A 203 -6.73 -3.35 8.44
N ARG A 204 -5.70 -3.19 9.26
CA ARG A 204 -4.29 -3.03 8.87
C ARG A 204 -4.02 -1.86 7.91
N VAL A 205 -4.83 -0.81 7.95
CA VAL A 205 -4.60 0.44 7.22
C VAL A 205 -3.61 1.29 7.99
N ARG A 206 -2.60 1.83 7.30
CA ARG A 206 -1.64 2.78 7.91
C ARG A 206 -2.33 4.09 8.23
N ASP A 207 -2.06 4.60 9.45
CA ASP A 207 -2.58 5.90 9.90
C ASP A 207 -4.10 6.04 9.71
N VAL A 208 -4.85 4.95 9.95
CA VAL A 208 -6.27 4.82 9.61
C VAL A 208 -7.12 5.96 10.15
N GLN A 209 -6.85 6.43 11.37
CA GLN A 209 -7.57 7.54 11.99
C GLN A 209 -7.37 8.85 11.21
N LYS A 210 -6.11 9.12 10.82
CA LYS A 210 -5.75 10.26 10.01
C LYS A 210 -6.47 10.21 8.66
N ARG A 211 -6.39 9.06 7.96
CA ARG A 211 -7.02 8.88 6.63
C ARG A 211 -8.54 9.01 6.67
N ALA A 212 -9.19 8.53 7.73
CA ALA A 212 -10.63 8.68 7.90
C ALA A 212 -11.04 10.15 8.12
N VAL A 213 -10.29 10.93 8.91
CA VAL A 213 -10.57 12.36 9.09
C VAL A 213 -10.28 13.16 7.83
N GLU A 214 -9.16 12.90 7.15
CA GLU A 214 -8.84 13.53 5.86
C GLU A 214 -9.95 13.28 4.84
N PHE A 215 -10.47 12.06 4.78
CA PHE A 215 -11.58 11.73 3.90
C PHE A 215 -12.86 12.46 4.29
N ILE A 216 -13.29 12.40 5.56
CA ILE A 216 -14.57 12.98 5.99
C ILE A 216 -14.60 14.52 5.82
N MET A 217 -13.47 15.18 6.02
CA MET A 217 -13.30 16.61 5.81
C MET A 217 -13.03 16.97 4.33
N ASP A 218 -12.82 15.98 3.46
CA ASP A 218 -12.38 16.17 2.06
C ASP A 218 -11.11 17.03 1.96
N LEU A 219 -10.06 16.60 2.66
CA LEU A 219 -8.76 17.25 2.62
C LEU A 219 -7.91 16.72 1.47
N ASP A 220 -7.14 17.61 0.84
CA ASP A 220 -6.25 17.25 -0.27
C ASP A 220 -4.91 16.64 0.21
N VAL A 221 -4.61 16.72 1.51
CA VAL A 221 -3.34 16.25 2.11
C VAL A 221 -2.97 14.84 1.63
N HIS A 222 -3.90 13.89 1.70
CA HIS A 222 -3.63 12.50 1.30
C HIS A 222 -3.36 12.36 -0.20
N LYS A 223 -4.14 13.06 -1.04
CA LYS A 223 -3.94 13.07 -2.51
C LYS A 223 -2.57 13.63 -2.86
N LEU A 224 -2.18 14.75 -2.23
CA LEU A 224 -0.88 15.39 -2.44
C LEU A 224 0.28 14.50 -1.96
N GLU A 225 0.13 13.83 -0.81
CA GLU A 225 1.13 12.92 -0.27
C GLU A 225 1.36 11.72 -1.21
N LEU A 226 0.29 11.12 -1.73
CA LEU A 226 0.37 10.05 -2.73
C LEU A 226 1.02 10.51 -4.03
N GLN A 227 0.68 11.71 -4.51
CA GLN A 227 1.27 12.27 -5.73
C GLN A 227 2.77 12.52 -5.56
N ARG A 228 3.20 13.13 -4.45
CA ARG A 228 4.62 13.36 -4.13
C ARG A 228 5.40 12.04 -4.07
N GLN A 229 4.80 11.04 -3.48
CA GLN A 229 5.44 9.75 -3.35
C GLN A 229 5.55 9.01 -4.69
N ARG A 230 4.49 8.96 -5.50
CA ARG A 230 4.53 8.39 -6.85
C ARG A 230 5.57 9.10 -7.73
N LEU A 231 5.67 10.42 -7.58
CA LEU A 231 6.69 11.20 -8.28
C LEU A 231 8.09 10.80 -7.84
N LYS A 232 8.32 10.68 -6.53
CA LYS A 232 9.61 10.22 -5.99
C LYS A 232 9.98 8.83 -6.49
N GLU A 233 9.05 7.89 -6.47
CA GLU A 233 9.25 6.52 -6.98
C GLU A 233 9.63 6.51 -8.46
N LYS A 234 8.96 7.32 -9.30
CA LYS A 234 9.29 7.48 -10.72
C LYS A 234 10.66 8.12 -10.93
N MET A 235 11.02 9.11 -10.11
CA MET A 235 12.36 9.73 -10.19
C MET A 235 13.46 8.73 -9.81
N GLU A 236 13.24 7.90 -8.80
CA GLU A 236 14.18 6.84 -8.41
C GLU A 236 14.28 5.75 -9.49
N GLU A 237 13.17 5.39 -10.13
CA GLU A 237 13.13 4.44 -11.24
C GLU A 237 13.89 4.99 -12.46
N ASN A 238 13.64 6.23 -12.86
CA ASN A 238 14.38 6.91 -13.93
C ASN A 238 15.89 6.93 -13.63
N GLY A 239 16.28 7.23 -12.37
CA GLY A 239 17.69 7.18 -11.94
C GLY A 239 18.31 5.78 -12.03
N ARG A 240 17.56 4.71 -11.68
CA ARG A 240 18.04 3.32 -11.86
C ARG A 240 18.21 2.96 -13.32
N ASN A 241 17.24 3.32 -14.16
CA ASN A 241 17.27 3.08 -15.60
C ASN A 241 18.46 3.84 -16.25
N TRP A 242 18.69 5.09 -15.84
CA TRP A 242 19.85 5.87 -16.26
C TRP A 242 21.16 5.17 -15.97
N THR A 243 21.35 4.73 -14.73
CA THR A 243 22.55 3.99 -14.32
C THR A 243 22.68 2.67 -15.09
N GLY A 244 21.57 2.01 -15.38
CA GLY A 244 21.53 0.79 -16.20
C GLY A 244 22.08 1.01 -17.61
N VAL A 245 21.65 2.08 -18.28
CA VAL A 245 22.11 2.43 -19.63
C VAL A 245 23.60 2.78 -19.63
N ILE A 246 24.08 3.57 -18.65
CA ILE A 246 25.51 3.88 -18.54
C ILE A 246 26.34 2.61 -18.34
N ASN A 247 25.90 1.69 -17.48
CA ASN A 247 26.60 0.43 -17.24
C ASN A 247 26.62 -0.46 -18.50
N GLU A 248 25.53 -0.47 -19.28
CA GLU A 248 25.45 -1.15 -20.57
C GLU A 248 26.49 -0.58 -21.55
N MET A 249 26.55 0.75 -21.72
CA MET A 249 27.52 1.43 -22.55
C MET A 249 28.95 1.16 -22.09
N MET A 250 29.23 1.24 -20.78
CA MET A 250 30.54 0.87 -20.23
C MET A 250 30.88 -0.61 -20.51
N GLY A 251 29.89 -1.50 -20.47
CA GLY A 251 30.04 -2.91 -20.82
C GLY A 251 30.42 -3.09 -22.30
N VAL A 252 29.77 -2.37 -23.20
CA VAL A 252 30.07 -2.38 -24.65
C VAL A 252 31.51 -1.88 -24.90
N ALA A 253 31.89 -0.73 -24.33
CA ALA A 253 33.22 -0.17 -24.45
C ALA A 253 34.33 -1.13 -23.93
N ARG A 254 34.09 -1.76 -22.75
CA ARG A 254 35.04 -2.73 -22.16
C ARG A 254 35.23 -3.98 -23.02
N ARG A 255 34.15 -4.51 -23.62
CA ARG A 255 34.24 -5.68 -24.53
C ARG A 255 35.15 -5.38 -25.73
N ALA A 256 35.15 -4.13 -26.19
CA ALA A 256 36.05 -3.66 -27.22
C ALA A 256 37.48 -3.31 -26.73
N GLY A 257 37.78 -3.55 -25.44
CA GLY A 257 39.05 -3.18 -24.80
C GLY A 257 39.20 -1.69 -24.49
N GLY A 258 38.08 -0.96 -24.43
CA GLY A 258 38.04 0.49 -24.22
C GLY A 258 37.47 0.92 -22.89
N THR A 259 37.60 2.23 -22.67
CA THR A 259 37.00 2.96 -21.55
C THR A 259 36.08 4.05 -22.06
N LEU A 260 34.93 4.21 -21.46
CA LEU A 260 33.94 5.25 -21.75
C LEU A 260 34.07 6.38 -20.72
N SER A 261 34.06 7.63 -21.21
CA SER A 261 34.09 8.84 -20.37
C SER A 261 33.15 9.92 -20.92
N GLY A 262 32.87 10.95 -20.09
CA GLY A 262 32.09 12.13 -20.51
C GLY A 262 30.59 12.04 -20.27
N LEU A 263 30.03 10.91 -19.84
CA LEU A 263 28.61 10.79 -19.51
C LEU A 263 28.32 11.29 -18.09
N PRO A 264 27.20 12.03 -17.87
CA PRO A 264 26.78 12.44 -16.56
C PRO A 264 26.31 11.23 -15.74
N PRO A 265 26.76 11.06 -14.49
CA PRO A 265 26.45 9.86 -13.67
C PRO A 265 25.02 9.81 -13.18
N ARG A 266 24.25 10.90 -13.30
CA ARG A 266 22.84 11.03 -12.88
C ARG A 266 22.02 11.68 -13.98
N PRO A 267 20.69 11.47 -14.00
CA PRO A 267 19.80 12.16 -14.92
C PRO A 267 20.02 13.67 -14.91
N THR A 268 20.06 14.27 -16.09
CA THR A 268 20.33 15.69 -16.29
C THR A 268 19.33 16.30 -17.26
N MET A 269 19.12 17.61 -17.14
CA MET A 269 18.38 18.42 -18.12
C MET A 269 19.27 18.93 -19.26
N ASP A 270 20.62 18.85 -19.10
CA ASP A 270 21.57 19.26 -20.08
C ASP A 270 21.79 18.16 -21.13
N THR A 271 21.01 18.25 -22.20
CA THR A 271 21.09 17.30 -23.33
C THR A 271 22.41 17.37 -24.06
N ASP A 272 23.08 18.53 -24.08
CA ASP A 272 24.37 18.69 -24.74
C ASP A 272 25.48 17.87 -24.05
N SER A 273 25.34 17.63 -22.73
CA SER A 273 26.28 16.78 -22.00
C SER A 273 26.17 15.31 -22.39
N LEU A 274 25.04 14.90 -22.98
CA LEU A 274 24.80 13.52 -23.41
C LEU A 274 25.50 13.17 -24.72
N GLU A 275 25.98 14.18 -25.47
CA GLU A 275 26.70 13.98 -26.71
C GLU A 275 28.24 14.09 -26.55
N ARG A 276 28.71 14.43 -25.34
CA ARG A 276 30.15 14.65 -25.06
C ARG A 276 30.89 13.38 -24.62
N TRP A 277 30.27 12.21 -24.74
CA TRP A 277 30.94 10.97 -24.38
C TRP A 277 32.00 10.60 -25.40
N THR A 278 33.06 9.99 -24.91
CA THR A 278 34.18 9.52 -25.74
C THR A 278 34.57 8.10 -25.33
N VAL A 279 35.00 7.33 -26.30
CA VAL A 279 35.59 5.99 -26.07
C VAL A 279 37.06 6.06 -26.38
N SER A 280 37.84 5.58 -25.42
CA SER A 280 39.29 5.48 -25.59
C SER A 280 39.73 4.02 -25.53
N LEU A 281 40.67 3.64 -26.38
CA LEU A 281 41.31 2.33 -26.42
C LEU A 281 42.81 2.48 -26.03
N VAL A 282 43.37 1.39 -25.49
CA VAL A 282 44.83 1.34 -25.27
C VAL A 282 45.50 0.86 -26.55
N GLN A 283 46.37 1.70 -27.12
CA GLN A 283 47.17 1.39 -28.27
C GLN A 283 48.66 1.70 -27.95
N ASP A 284 49.53 0.74 -28.12
CA ASP A 284 50.97 0.86 -27.83
C ASP A 284 51.34 1.37 -26.42
N GLY A 285 50.45 1.14 -25.44
CA GLY A 285 50.60 1.60 -24.07
C GLY A 285 49.95 2.95 -23.77
N ASP A 286 49.50 3.69 -24.77
CA ASP A 286 48.83 4.97 -24.63
C ASP A 286 47.31 4.85 -24.74
N VAL A 287 46.59 5.72 -24.02
CA VAL A 287 45.11 5.81 -24.09
C VAL A 287 44.73 6.78 -25.19
N VAL A 288 44.21 6.28 -26.32
CA VAL A 288 43.87 7.08 -27.50
C VAL A 288 42.37 7.01 -27.76
N VAL A 289 41.74 8.15 -28.05
CA VAL A 289 40.33 8.27 -28.41
C VAL A 289 40.05 7.57 -29.74
N VAL A 290 38.95 6.81 -29.84
CA VAL A 290 38.60 5.97 -31.00
C VAL A 290 38.52 6.80 -32.30
N GLU A 291 38.00 8.02 -32.23
CA GLU A 291 37.94 8.93 -33.39
C GLU A 291 39.32 9.28 -33.96
N THR A 292 40.30 9.42 -33.06
CA THR A 292 41.72 9.65 -33.48
C THR A 292 42.29 8.41 -34.16
N ILE A 293 42.01 7.23 -33.62
CA ILE A 293 42.41 5.95 -34.20
C ILE A 293 41.79 5.78 -35.59
N LEU A 294 40.50 6.05 -35.72
CA LEU A 294 39.78 5.98 -37.00
C LEU A 294 40.36 6.94 -38.04
N ALA A 295 40.69 8.18 -37.65
CA ALA A 295 41.32 9.15 -38.55
C ALA A 295 42.68 8.64 -39.04
N ALA A 296 43.52 8.11 -38.15
CA ALA A 296 44.83 7.55 -38.50
C ALA A 296 44.71 6.32 -39.42
N LEU A 297 43.79 5.39 -39.12
CA LEU A 297 43.55 4.19 -39.93
C LEU A 297 43.02 4.54 -41.34
N ARG A 298 42.09 5.50 -41.44
CA ARG A 298 41.59 6.00 -42.75
C ARG A 298 42.67 6.64 -43.56
N GLY A 299 43.56 7.47 -42.95
CA GLY A 299 44.73 8.01 -43.59
C GLY A 299 45.70 6.95 -44.11
N ARG A 300 45.89 5.86 -43.31
CA ARG A 300 46.74 4.75 -43.73
C ARG A 300 46.15 3.95 -44.90
N VAL A 301 44.85 3.70 -44.91
CA VAL A 301 44.16 3.04 -46.05
C VAL A 301 44.27 3.87 -47.32
N ALA A 302 44.09 5.20 -47.23
CA ALA A 302 44.23 6.09 -48.35
C ALA A 302 45.67 6.05 -48.95
N ALA A 303 46.69 6.10 -48.08
CA ALA A 303 48.08 5.98 -48.52
C ALA A 303 48.37 4.61 -49.14
N LEU A 304 47.82 3.51 -48.61
CA LEU A 304 48.00 2.17 -49.19
C LEU A 304 47.24 2.00 -50.49
N ALA A 305 46.16 2.75 -50.74
CA ALA A 305 45.40 2.70 -51.99
C ALA A 305 46.12 3.41 -53.15
N GLU A 306 46.88 4.46 -52.83
CA GLU A 306 47.68 5.21 -53.83
C GLU A 306 49.02 4.52 -54.12
N ALA A 307 49.54 3.73 -53.18
CA ALA A 307 50.81 3.04 -53.35
C ALA A 307 50.70 1.83 -54.27
N LYS A 308 51.69 1.63 -55.15
CA LYS A 308 51.83 0.35 -55.91
C LYS A 308 52.06 -0.79 -54.92
N VAL A 309 51.32 -1.93 -55.06
CA VAL A 309 51.56 -3.10 -54.20
C VAL A 309 53.04 -3.55 -54.35
N PRO A 310 53.83 -3.55 -53.26
CA PRO A 310 55.24 -3.88 -53.31
C PRO A 310 55.44 -5.37 -53.66
N GLU A 311 56.56 -5.65 -54.31
CA GLU A 311 56.97 -7.07 -54.55
C GLU A 311 57.60 -7.67 -53.31
N VAL A 312 57.50 -9.00 -53.18
CA VAL A 312 57.99 -9.74 -52.00
C VAL A 312 59.48 -9.48 -51.73
N GLY A 313 60.25 -9.37 -52.78
CA GLY A 313 61.71 -9.11 -52.67
C GLY A 313 62.03 -7.73 -52.03
N GLU A 314 61.17 -6.73 -52.21
CA GLU A 314 61.36 -5.38 -51.66
C GLU A 314 61.00 -5.33 -50.14
N THR A 315 60.18 -6.30 -49.65
CA THR A 315 59.68 -6.32 -48.27
C THR A 315 60.24 -7.46 -47.41
N ALA A 316 61.08 -8.33 -47.94
CA ALA A 316 61.54 -9.56 -47.30
C ALA A 316 62.18 -9.35 -45.91
N ASP A 317 63.08 -8.34 -45.77
CA ASP A 317 63.70 -8.05 -44.46
C ASP A 317 62.72 -7.52 -43.45
N VAL A 318 61.73 -6.71 -43.86
CA VAL A 318 60.69 -6.15 -43.02
C VAL A 318 59.76 -7.29 -42.58
N LEU A 319 59.35 -8.17 -43.47
CA LEU A 319 58.50 -9.33 -43.19
C LEU A 319 59.17 -10.34 -42.24
N THR A 320 60.50 -10.51 -42.34
CA THR A 320 61.25 -11.38 -41.42
C THR A 320 61.28 -10.80 -40.02
N ALA A 321 61.56 -9.49 -39.88
CA ALA A 321 61.48 -8.84 -38.56
C ALA A 321 60.05 -8.87 -37.96
N GLU A 322 59.00 -8.68 -38.80
CA GLU A 322 57.60 -8.79 -38.38
C GLU A 322 57.30 -10.22 -37.88
N LEU A 323 57.86 -11.25 -38.52
CA LEU A 323 57.64 -12.66 -38.12
C LEU A 323 58.21 -12.96 -36.74
N GLU A 324 59.37 -12.39 -36.40
CA GLU A 324 59.97 -12.50 -35.08
C GLU A 324 59.14 -11.79 -33.99
N ALA A 325 58.64 -10.58 -34.31
CA ALA A 325 57.81 -9.80 -33.42
C ALA A 325 56.46 -10.54 -33.15
N LEU A 326 55.79 -11.06 -34.19
CA LEU A 326 54.58 -11.86 -34.08
C LEU A 326 54.77 -13.09 -33.21
N GLY A 327 55.94 -13.74 -33.24
CA GLY A 327 56.26 -14.85 -32.35
C GLY A 327 56.19 -14.47 -30.88
N LYS A 328 56.80 -13.34 -30.53
CA LYS A 328 56.75 -12.80 -29.15
C LYS A 328 55.34 -12.43 -28.71
N ASP A 329 54.57 -11.81 -29.62
CA ASP A 329 53.18 -11.42 -29.33
C ASP A 329 52.29 -12.66 -29.10
N ILE A 330 52.44 -13.71 -29.90
CA ILE A 330 51.71 -14.97 -29.71
C ILE A 330 52.04 -15.57 -28.36
N ASP A 331 53.33 -15.59 -27.94
CA ASP A 331 53.70 -16.10 -26.62
C ASP A 331 53.09 -15.28 -25.46
N ALA A 332 53.11 -13.93 -25.60
CA ALA A 332 52.51 -13.04 -24.60
C ALA A 332 50.95 -13.27 -24.48
N HIS A 333 50.29 -13.37 -25.63
CA HIS A 333 48.84 -13.62 -25.64
C HIS A 333 48.47 -15.05 -25.10
N ASN A 334 49.28 -16.05 -25.36
CA ASN A 334 49.11 -17.38 -24.78
C ASN A 334 49.29 -17.36 -23.25
N GLN A 335 50.28 -16.63 -22.74
CA GLN A 335 50.43 -16.46 -21.29
C GLN A 335 49.22 -15.79 -20.66
N LYS A 336 48.74 -14.67 -21.25
CA LYS A 336 47.55 -13.97 -20.81
C LYS A 336 46.32 -14.89 -20.81
N ARG A 337 46.11 -15.70 -21.87
CA ARG A 337 45.02 -16.68 -21.95
C ARG A 337 45.13 -17.72 -20.85
N LEU A 338 46.33 -18.17 -20.51
CA LEU A 338 46.55 -19.14 -19.40
C LEU A 338 46.15 -18.52 -18.03
N GLU A 339 46.51 -17.24 -17.81
CA GLU A 339 46.11 -16.52 -16.58
C GLU A 339 44.59 -16.35 -16.48
N ILE A 340 43.92 -15.99 -17.56
CA ILE A 340 42.46 -15.90 -17.64
C ILE A 340 41.83 -17.27 -17.32
N HIS A 341 42.39 -18.35 -17.88
CA HIS A 341 41.91 -19.70 -17.63
C HIS A 341 42.02 -20.11 -16.13
N LYS A 342 43.17 -19.82 -15.50
CA LYS A 342 43.38 -20.07 -14.05
C LYS A 342 42.41 -19.24 -13.22
N ALA A 343 42.20 -17.95 -13.53
CA ALA A 343 41.27 -17.09 -12.83
C ALA A 343 39.84 -17.63 -12.95
N ARG A 344 39.44 -18.12 -14.13
CA ARG A 344 38.11 -18.73 -14.35
C ARG A 344 37.93 -19.99 -13.51
N GLN A 345 38.94 -20.89 -13.45
CA GLN A 345 38.85 -22.10 -12.62
C GLN A 345 38.64 -21.79 -11.13
N LEU A 346 39.26 -20.73 -10.61
CA LEU A 346 39.04 -20.27 -9.24
C LEU A 346 37.58 -19.82 -9.06
N LYS A 347 37.02 -19.03 -10.01
CA LYS A 347 35.64 -18.61 -9.97
C LYS A 347 34.64 -19.75 -10.06
N ASP A 348 34.89 -20.76 -10.90
CA ASP A 348 34.08 -21.99 -10.97
C ASP A 348 34.05 -22.73 -9.63
N ALA A 349 35.19 -22.81 -8.91
CA ALA A 349 35.27 -23.40 -7.58
C ALA A 349 34.50 -22.59 -6.53
N ASP A 350 34.62 -21.26 -6.56
CA ASP A 350 33.90 -20.36 -5.65
C ASP A 350 32.36 -20.48 -5.85
N ILE A 351 31.91 -20.48 -7.12
CA ILE A 351 30.50 -20.66 -7.52
C ILE A 351 29.99 -21.99 -6.99
N ALA A 352 30.68 -23.11 -7.25
CA ALA A 352 30.30 -24.43 -6.78
C ALA A 352 30.23 -24.53 -5.24
N SER A 353 31.09 -23.78 -4.52
CA SER A 353 31.06 -23.70 -3.06
C SER A 353 29.84 -22.93 -2.56
N LEU A 354 29.51 -21.78 -3.20
CA LEU A 354 28.35 -20.96 -2.88
C LEU A 354 27.04 -21.71 -3.17
N GLU A 355 26.91 -22.40 -4.29
CA GLU A 355 25.75 -23.21 -4.64
C GLU A 355 25.46 -24.29 -3.58
N ARG A 356 26.51 -25.00 -3.14
CA ARG A 356 26.39 -25.97 -2.05
C ARG A 356 25.96 -25.33 -0.75
N ARG A 357 26.51 -24.16 -0.41
CA ARG A 357 26.12 -23.40 0.79
C ARG A 357 24.68 -22.93 0.74
N ILE A 358 24.22 -22.41 -0.40
CA ILE A 358 22.82 -22.00 -0.62
C ILE A 358 21.87 -23.19 -0.48
N ALA A 359 22.23 -24.35 -1.06
CA ALA A 359 21.42 -25.56 -0.95
C ALA A 359 21.27 -26.00 0.52
N GLN A 360 22.34 -25.99 1.27
CA GLN A 360 22.33 -26.31 2.71
C GLN A 360 21.49 -25.33 3.53
N LEU A 361 21.66 -24.02 3.31
CA LEU A 361 20.88 -22.98 3.99
C LEU A 361 19.38 -23.05 3.63
N ARG A 362 19.04 -23.38 2.40
CA ARG A 362 17.63 -23.59 2.00
C ARG A 362 17.01 -24.81 2.66
N GLU A 363 17.78 -25.91 2.80
CA GLU A 363 17.35 -27.09 3.56
C GLU A 363 17.11 -26.74 5.04
N ASP A 364 18.03 -25.99 5.66
CA ASP A 364 17.91 -25.55 7.05
C ASP A 364 16.71 -24.60 7.21
N LEU A 365 16.49 -23.70 6.26
CA LEU A 365 15.31 -22.82 6.23
C LEU A 365 14.01 -23.61 6.19
N GLN A 366 13.94 -24.63 5.34
CA GLN A 366 12.77 -25.50 5.23
C GLN A 366 12.51 -26.25 6.55
N LYS A 367 13.54 -26.82 7.17
CA LYS A 367 13.41 -27.50 8.46
C LYS A 367 12.88 -26.56 9.55
N ASN A 368 13.40 -25.35 9.65
CA ASN A 368 12.94 -24.35 10.60
C ASN A 368 11.48 -23.93 10.35
N GLN A 369 11.08 -23.77 9.10
CA GLN A 369 9.68 -23.47 8.74
C GLN A 369 8.73 -24.63 9.09
N ASP A 370 9.16 -25.86 8.91
CA ASP A 370 8.36 -27.04 9.26
C ASP A 370 8.20 -27.16 10.78
N VAL A 371 9.25 -26.88 11.57
CA VAL A 371 9.17 -26.77 13.03
C VAL A 371 8.22 -25.66 13.46
N GLN A 372 8.29 -24.48 12.85
CA GLN A 372 7.35 -23.39 13.13
C GLN A 372 5.90 -23.77 12.83
N ARG A 373 5.65 -24.48 11.72
CA ARG A 373 4.31 -25.00 11.40
C ARG A 373 3.84 -25.99 12.47
N LEU A 374 4.68 -26.93 12.88
CA LEU A 374 4.34 -27.89 13.93
C LEU A 374 4.03 -27.21 15.27
N GLN A 375 4.79 -26.19 15.65
CA GLN A 375 4.52 -25.40 16.86
C GLN A 375 3.17 -24.66 16.79
N ARG A 376 2.80 -24.11 15.63
CA ARG A 376 1.49 -23.48 15.43
C ARG A 376 0.34 -24.49 15.51
N TYR A 377 0.50 -25.70 14.99
CA TYR A 377 -0.49 -26.77 15.11
C TYR A 377 -0.60 -27.28 16.54
N ALA A 378 0.53 -27.45 17.26
CA ALA A 378 0.54 -27.86 18.66
C ALA A 378 -0.13 -26.83 19.59
N GLY A 379 0.02 -25.53 19.31
CA GLY A 379 -0.64 -24.45 20.05
C GLY A 379 -2.15 -24.36 19.83
N THR A 380 -2.67 -24.90 18.72
CA THR A 380 -4.10 -24.96 18.40
C THR A 380 -4.79 -26.26 18.85
N ALA A 381 -4.03 -27.35 18.95
CA ALA A 381 -4.50 -28.65 19.45
C ALA A 381 -4.10 -28.78 20.93
N GLY A 382 -4.92 -28.30 21.85
CA GLY A 382 -4.68 -28.22 23.29
C GLY A 382 -4.39 -29.55 24.04
N HIS A 383 -3.79 -30.54 23.40
CA HIS A 383 -3.47 -31.87 23.95
C HIS A 383 -2.10 -32.42 23.58
N LEU A 384 -1.23 -31.67 22.90
CA LEU A 384 0.14 -32.11 22.66
C LEU A 384 1.07 -31.40 23.63
N THR A 385 1.34 -32.05 24.78
CA THR A 385 2.45 -31.64 25.63
C THR A 385 3.78 -32.02 24.94
N PRO A 386 4.81 -31.16 24.94
CA PRO A 386 6.09 -31.45 24.29
C PRO A 386 6.87 -32.65 24.90
N GLU A 387 6.30 -33.27 25.89
CA GLU A 387 6.90 -34.36 26.67
C GLU A 387 6.49 -35.78 26.24
N GLN A 388 5.53 -35.91 25.27
CA GLN A 388 5.03 -37.22 24.83
C GLN A 388 5.03 -37.33 23.29
N CYS A 389 5.43 -38.52 22.82
CA CYS A 389 5.42 -38.85 21.38
C CYS A 389 3.96 -38.89 20.85
N PRO A 390 3.61 -38.14 19.81
CA PRO A 390 2.22 -38.08 19.31
C PRO A 390 1.76 -39.40 18.65
N THR A 391 2.66 -40.37 18.44
CA THR A 391 2.33 -41.64 17.79
C THR A 391 2.22 -42.81 18.78
N CYS A 392 2.95 -42.79 19.92
CA CYS A 392 2.99 -43.90 20.87
C CYS A 392 2.81 -43.44 22.31
N GLU A 393 2.56 -42.19 22.59
CA GLU A 393 2.30 -41.59 23.93
C GLU A 393 3.42 -41.83 24.98
N GLN A 394 4.59 -42.30 24.57
CA GLN A 394 5.75 -42.45 25.46
C GLN A 394 6.35 -41.07 25.76
N SER A 395 6.80 -40.92 27.03
CA SER A 395 7.49 -39.70 27.46
C SER A 395 8.81 -39.54 26.70
N LEU A 396 8.97 -38.40 26.04
CA LEU A 396 10.23 -38.01 25.38
C LEU A 396 11.09 -37.23 26.38
N VAL A 397 11.61 -37.93 27.37
CA VAL A 397 12.66 -37.39 28.25
C VAL A 397 13.97 -37.52 27.49
N ASP A 398 14.37 -36.44 26.82
CA ASP A 398 15.68 -36.39 26.12
C ASP A 398 16.80 -36.21 27.13
N ALA A 399 17.42 -37.35 27.49
CA ALA A 399 18.57 -37.39 28.41
C ALA A 399 19.88 -36.86 27.80
N LEU A 400 19.87 -36.34 26.56
CA LEU A 400 21.04 -35.91 25.82
C LEU A 400 21.22 -34.38 25.73
N ILE A 401 20.25 -33.60 26.17
CA ILE A 401 20.35 -32.11 26.17
C ILE A 401 20.52 -31.66 27.62
N SER A 402 21.74 -31.24 27.99
CA SER A 402 21.98 -30.60 29.29
C SER A 402 21.22 -29.29 29.40
N GLN A 403 20.63 -29.03 30.57
CA GLN A 403 19.85 -27.78 30.83
C GLN A 403 20.63 -26.48 30.55
N ASP A 404 21.97 -26.53 30.60
CA ASP A 404 22.83 -25.37 30.33
C ASP A 404 22.91 -24.94 28.87
N VAL A 405 22.35 -25.72 27.91
CA VAL A 405 22.32 -25.37 26.47
C VAL A 405 21.04 -24.63 26.08
N LEU A 406 20.01 -24.65 26.94
CA LEU A 406 18.69 -24.06 26.62
C LEU A 406 18.61 -22.53 26.78
N GLU A 407 19.59 -21.90 27.44
CA GLU A 407 19.59 -20.45 27.66
C GLU A 407 20.07 -19.61 26.46
N ALA A 408 20.55 -20.22 25.37
CA ALA A 408 21.12 -19.51 24.22
C ALA A 408 20.46 -19.86 22.87
N VAL A 409 19.30 -20.48 22.84
CA VAL A 409 18.65 -20.86 21.59
C VAL A 409 17.85 -19.66 21.05
N MET A 410 18.27 -19.18 19.87
CA MET A 410 17.56 -18.13 19.13
C MET A 410 16.10 -18.55 18.88
N PRO A 411 15.09 -17.68 19.11
CA PRO A 411 13.71 -17.96 18.75
C PRO A 411 13.57 -18.43 17.30
N ILE A 412 12.66 -19.35 17.02
CA ILE A 412 12.52 -19.97 15.70
C ILE A 412 12.22 -18.94 14.61
N GLU A 413 11.49 -17.90 14.93
CA GLU A 413 11.16 -16.77 14.04
C GLU A 413 12.44 -16.01 13.66
N ASP A 414 13.24 -15.66 14.64
CA ASP A 414 14.50 -14.93 14.44
C ASP A 414 15.51 -15.78 13.65
N ASN A 415 15.53 -17.09 13.90
CA ASN A 415 16.39 -18.03 13.17
C ASN A 415 15.94 -18.16 11.69
N ILE A 416 14.65 -18.23 11.42
CA ILE A 416 14.12 -18.22 10.05
C ILE A 416 14.52 -16.93 9.31
N GLU A 417 14.41 -15.77 9.95
CA GLU A 417 14.79 -14.49 9.36
C GLU A 417 16.30 -14.41 9.14
N TYR A 418 17.10 -14.86 10.10
CA TYR A 418 18.54 -14.95 9.98
C TYR A 418 18.97 -15.85 8.82
N VAL A 419 18.47 -17.10 8.74
CA VAL A 419 18.80 -18.02 7.66
C VAL A 419 18.36 -17.48 6.31
N ARG A 420 17.17 -16.84 6.21
CA ARG A 420 16.70 -16.19 4.99
C ARG A 420 17.64 -15.07 4.55
N SER A 421 18.12 -14.26 5.48
CA SER A 421 19.09 -13.20 5.17
C SER A 421 20.41 -13.76 4.67
N GLN A 422 20.88 -14.88 5.23
CA GLN A 422 22.09 -15.58 4.78
C GLN A 422 21.92 -16.17 3.37
N VAL A 423 20.77 -16.78 3.07
CA VAL A 423 20.46 -17.28 1.71
C VAL A 423 20.54 -16.11 0.72
N LYS A 424 19.87 -15.01 1.00
CA LYS A 424 19.86 -13.83 0.12
C LYS A 424 21.27 -13.26 -0.09
N MET A 425 22.04 -13.14 0.97
CA MET A 425 23.44 -12.68 0.88
C MET A 425 24.29 -13.60 0.00
N CYS A 426 24.17 -14.93 0.17
CA CYS A 426 24.91 -15.89 -0.65
C CYS A 426 24.46 -15.86 -2.13
N GLU A 427 23.16 -15.67 -2.39
CA GLU A 427 22.61 -15.50 -3.76
C GLU A 427 23.14 -14.22 -4.44
N ASP A 428 23.23 -13.11 -3.72
CA ASP A 428 23.78 -11.87 -4.23
C ASP A 428 25.29 -11.98 -4.54
N ILE A 429 26.03 -12.73 -3.69
CA ILE A 429 27.45 -13.06 -3.95
C ILE A 429 27.55 -13.96 -5.18
N LEU A 430 26.72 -15.02 -5.25
CA LEU A 430 26.72 -15.97 -6.38
C LEU A 430 26.51 -15.24 -7.70
N LYS A 431 25.51 -14.36 -7.77
CA LYS A 431 25.21 -13.56 -8.97
C LYS A 431 26.40 -12.68 -9.41
N ARG A 432 27.12 -12.12 -8.45
CA ARG A 432 28.34 -11.35 -8.71
C ARG A 432 29.47 -12.23 -9.27
N GLU A 433 29.71 -13.40 -8.65
CA GLU A 433 30.75 -14.33 -9.08
C GLU A 433 30.45 -14.93 -10.47
N GLU A 434 29.19 -15.23 -10.77
CA GLU A 434 28.75 -15.61 -12.13
C GLU A 434 28.99 -14.50 -13.15
N GLY A 435 28.77 -13.25 -12.77
CA GLY A 435 29.07 -12.08 -13.61
C GLY A 435 30.56 -11.97 -13.95
N GLU A 436 31.44 -12.17 -12.95
CA GLU A 436 32.89 -12.19 -13.16
C GLU A 436 33.34 -13.39 -13.98
N ARG A 437 32.76 -14.58 -13.78
CA ARG A 437 33.02 -15.76 -14.61
C ARG A 437 32.68 -15.50 -16.08
N ARG A 438 31.51 -14.93 -16.39
CA ARG A 438 31.11 -14.58 -17.78
C ARG A 438 32.09 -13.57 -18.38
N ARG A 439 32.51 -12.57 -17.61
CA ARG A 439 33.51 -11.61 -18.05
C ARG A 439 34.85 -12.28 -18.40
N LEU A 440 35.31 -13.27 -17.63
CA LEU A 440 36.52 -14.02 -17.94
C LEU A 440 36.33 -14.92 -19.16
N GLU A 441 35.14 -15.44 -19.42
CA GLU A 441 34.82 -16.16 -20.65
C GLU A 441 34.90 -15.27 -21.87
N ASP A 442 34.34 -14.06 -21.81
CA ASP A 442 34.44 -13.06 -22.90
C ASP A 442 35.89 -12.70 -23.17
N LEU A 443 36.67 -12.42 -22.13
CA LEU A 443 38.10 -12.11 -22.25
C LEU A 443 38.88 -13.31 -22.87
N SER A 444 38.56 -14.53 -22.54
CA SER A 444 39.17 -15.72 -23.11
C SER A 444 38.84 -15.90 -24.58
N ALA A 445 37.59 -15.58 -24.97
CA ALA A 445 37.15 -15.63 -26.36
C ALA A 445 37.91 -14.58 -27.21
N ILE A 446 38.04 -13.34 -26.69
CA ILE A 446 38.77 -12.26 -27.31
C ILE A 446 40.24 -12.65 -27.49
N ALA A 447 40.91 -13.12 -26.44
CA ALA A 447 42.31 -13.52 -26.50
C ALA A 447 42.53 -14.67 -27.51
N THR A 448 41.58 -15.60 -27.60
CA THR A 448 41.64 -16.71 -28.59
C THR A 448 41.50 -16.19 -30.02
N ALA A 449 40.60 -15.23 -30.26
CA ALA A 449 40.43 -14.61 -31.56
C ALA A 449 41.70 -13.83 -32.00
N GLU A 450 42.30 -13.08 -31.08
CA GLU A 450 43.56 -12.37 -31.31
C GLU A 450 44.71 -13.33 -31.66
N ILE A 451 44.87 -14.42 -30.91
CA ILE A 451 45.87 -15.45 -31.22
C ILE A 451 45.67 -16.03 -32.63
N ASN A 452 44.42 -16.33 -33.01
CA ASN A 452 44.10 -16.87 -34.33
C ASN A 452 44.43 -15.89 -35.47
N GLN A 453 44.19 -14.59 -35.25
CA GLN A 453 44.57 -13.54 -36.20
C GLN A 453 46.11 -13.48 -36.36
N LEU A 454 46.84 -13.53 -35.24
CA LEU A 454 48.33 -13.54 -35.30
C LEU A 454 48.86 -14.77 -36.06
N TYR A 455 48.28 -15.95 -35.82
CA TYR A 455 48.65 -17.16 -36.57
C TYR A 455 48.31 -17.07 -38.08
N THR A 456 47.22 -16.41 -38.41
CA THR A 456 46.86 -16.17 -39.82
C THR A 456 47.91 -15.27 -40.44
N ARG A 457 48.25 -14.17 -39.77
CA ARG A 457 49.31 -13.25 -40.26
C ARG A 457 50.65 -13.95 -40.43
N VAL A 458 51.07 -14.79 -39.48
CA VAL A 458 52.31 -15.60 -39.61
C VAL A 458 52.27 -16.50 -40.85
N ARG A 459 51.09 -17.11 -41.13
CA ARG A 459 50.94 -17.96 -42.33
C ARG A 459 51.05 -17.17 -43.63
N THR A 460 50.43 -16.00 -43.71
CA THR A 460 50.51 -15.14 -44.88
C THR A 460 51.95 -14.66 -45.16
N ILE A 461 52.66 -14.17 -44.11
CA ILE A 461 54.05 -13.74 -44.25
C ILE A 461 54.95 -14.89 -44.67
N ARG A 462 54.79 -16.10 -44.11
CA ARG A 462 55.57 -17.29 -44.50
C ARG A 462 55.29 -17.68 -45.94
N SER A 463 54.01 -17.55 -46.39
CA SER A 463 53.65 -17.81 -47.79
C SER A 463 54.32 -16.84 -48.75
N ASP A 464 54.35 -15.54 -48.39
CA ASP A 464 55.07 -14.51 -49.18
C ASP A 464 56.56 -14.81 -49.26
N LEU A 465 57.22 -15.07 -48.12
CA LEU A 465 58.65 -15.38 -48.07
C LEU A 465 59.09 -16.62 -48.85
N LEU A 466 58.15 -17.56 -49.10
CA LEU A 466 58.35 -18.75 -49.90
C LEU A 466 57.97 -18.56 -51.38
N GLY A 467 57.36 -17.42 -51.74
CA GLY A 467 56.96 -17.08 -53.08
C GLY A 467 58.12 -16.51 -53.95
N PRO A 468 57.85 -16.36 -55.28
CA PRO A 468 58.78 -15.68 -56.14
C PRO A 468 59.00 -14.24 -55.71
N SER A 469 60.24 -13.73 -55.71
CA SER A 469 60.59 -12.37 -55.26
C SER A 469 59.91 -11.25 -56.07
N SER A 470 59.45 -11.56 -57.28
CA SER A 470 58.72 -10.60 -58.16
C SER A 470 57.23 -10.69 -58.07
N ALA A 471 56.66 -11.52 -57.16
CA ALA A 471 55.24 -11.60 -56.97
C ALA A 471 54.73 -10.44 -56.11
N PRO A 472 53.47 -9.96 -56.32
CA PRO A 472 52.84 -8.99 -55.43
C PRO A 472 52.73 -9.55 -54.00
N SER A 473 53.12 -8.74 -53.00
CA SER A 473 53.02 -9.20 -51.61
C SER A 473 51.58 -9.33 -51.13
N ALA A 474 51.15 -10.57 -50.84
CA ALA A 474 49.86 -10.87 -50.24
C ALA A 474 49.76 -10.26 -48.81
N ALA A 475 50.87 -10.13 -48.11
CA ALA A 475 50.93 -9.50 -46.80
C ALA A 475 50.55 -8.00 -46.85
N ALA A 476 50.95 -7.29 -47.93
CA ALA A 476 50.55 -5.88 -48.11
C ALA A 476 49.07 -5.71 -48.42
N VAL A 477 48.49 -6.63 -49.20
CA VAL A 477 47.04 -6.64 -49.46
C VAL A 477 46.27 -7.02 -48.20
N GLU A 478 46.72 -8.01 -47.44
CA GLU A 478 46.13 -8.41 -46.17
C GLU A 478 46.18 -7.25 -45.13
N GLU A 479 47.25 -6.49 -45.05
CA GLU A 479 47.35 -5.30 -44.19
C GLU A 479 46.21 -4.33 -44.47
N ARG A 480 45.95 -3.99 -45.74
CA ARG A 480 44.85 -3.09 -46.11
C ARG A 480 43.49 -3.66 -45.71
N VAL A 481 43.19 -4.92 -45.99
CA VAL A 481 41.95 -5.58 -45.66
C VAL A 481 41.75 -5.60 -44.14
N ARG A 482 42.81 -5.86 -43.38
CA ARG A 482 42.79 -5.86 -41.91
C ARG A 482 42.48 -4.46 -41.35
N ILE A 483 43.09 -3.43 -41.88
CA ILE A 483 42.82 -2.05 -41.46
C ILE A 483 41.36 -1.66 -41.79
N GLU A 484 40.88 -1.99 -43.00
CA GLU A 484 39.50 -1.74 -43.38
C GLU A 484 38.49 -2.49 -42.48
N ALA A 485 38.79 -3.74 -42.08
CA ALA A 485 38.00 -4.50 -41.11
C ALA A 485 37.99 -3.80 -39.73
N ARG A 486 39.18 -3.35 -39.25
CA ARG A 486 39.30 -2.65 -37.98
C ARG A 486 38.51 -1.31 -37.96
N ILE A 487 38.49 -0.59 -39.07
CA ILE A 487 37.68 0.62 -39.24
C ILE A 487 36.22 0.28 -39.07
N ARG A 488 35.70 -0.78 -39.76
CA ARG A 488 34.30 -1.21 -39.63
C ARG A 488 33.95 -1.60 -38.21
N ASP A 489 34.84 -2.32 -37.51
CA ASP A 489 34.60 -2.74 -36.12
C ASP A 489 34.50 -1.52 -35.18
N LEU A 490 35.36 -0.53 -35.34
CA LEU A 490 35.33 0.69 -34.52
C LEU A 490 34.15 1.59 -34.86
N GLU A 491 33.76 1.70 -36.12
CA GLU A 491 32.53 2.40 -36.55
C GLU A 491 31.29 1.69 -35.99
N GLY A 492 31.25 0.37 -36.04
CA GLY A 492 30.19 -0.43 -35.42
C GLY A 492 30.11 -0.25 -33.90
N LEU A 493 31.26 -0.13 -33.21
CA LEU A 493 31.31 0.18 -31.80
C LEU A 493 30.68 1.55 -31.47
N ILE A 494 31.09 2.59 -32.23
CA ILE A 494 30.56 3.95 -32.05
C ILE A 494 29.06 3.97 -32.32
N ALA A 495 28.58 3.32 -33.40
CA ALA A 495 27.17 3.22 -33.75
C ALA A 495 26.39 2.56 -32.65
N SER A 496 26.83 1.39 -32.15
CA SER A 496 26.17 0.64 -31.06
C SER A 496 26.10 1.47 -29.78
N LEU A 497 27.15 2.23 -29.45
CA LEU A 497 27.14 3.12 -28.28
C LEU A 497 26.20 4.31 -28.50
N GLY A 498 26.12 4.87 -29.70
CA GLY A 498 25.20 5.94 -30.07
C GLY A 498 23.75 5.52 -29.96
N ASP A 499 23.41 4.32 -30.44
CA ASP A 499 22.07 3.74 -30.29
C ASP A 499 21.70 3.56 -28.82
N THR A 500 22.65 3.10 -27.99
CA THR A 500 22.41 2.97 -26.55
C THR A 500 22.30 4.32 -25.86
N ALA A 501 23.13 5.30 -26.26
CA ALA A 501 23.10 6.67 -25.74
C ALA A 501 21.78 7.39 -26.04
N SER A 502 21.13 7.08 -27.17
CA SER A 502 19.81 7.66 -27.51
C SER A 502 18.76 7.41 -26.43
N ARG A 503 18.87 6.32 -25.67
CA ARG A 503 17.99 6.01 -24.53
C ARG A 503 18.20 7.00 -23.37
N LEU A 504 19.39 7.59 -23.21
CA LEU A 504 19.64 8.63 -22.20
C LEU A 504 18.88 9.92 -22.53
N HIS A 505 18.69 10.25 -23.81
CA HIS A 505 17.87 11.40 -24.21
C HIS A 505 16.40 11.20 -23.83
N ILE A 506 15.86 9.99 -23.99
CA ILE A 506 14.49 9.67 -23.57
C ILE A 506 14.37 9.82 -22.05
N LEU A 507 15.32 9.23 -21.30
CA LEU A 507 15.31 9.33 -19.83
C LEU A 507 15.53 10.78 -19.34
N SER A 508 16.30 11.58 -20.05
CA SER A 508 16.45 13.02 -19.77
C SER A 508 15.14 13.78 -19.95
N ALA A 509 14.41 13.52 -21.04
CA ALA A 509 13.10 14.12 -21.27
C ALA A 509 12.09 13.73 -20.19
N GLU A 510 12.01 12.44 -19.83
CA GLU A 510 11.18 11.97 -18.73
C GLU A 510 11.55 12.64 -17.39
N PHE A 511 12.84 12.79 -17.12
CA PHE A 511 13.32 13.46 -15.91
C PHE A 511 12.88 14.92 -15.84
N VAL A 512 12.92 15.65 -16.97
CA VAL A 512 12.42 17.04 -17.06
C VAL A 512 10.92 17.09 -16.77
N GLU A 513 10.13 16.17 -17.32
CA GLU A 513 8.69 16.09 -17.05
C GLU A 513 8.42 15.83 -15.55
N LEU A 514 9.17 14.90 -14.94
CA LEU A 514 9.05 14.60 -13.51
C LEU A 514 9.41 15.80 -12.63
N LEU A 515 10.48 16.53 -12.97
CA LEU A 515 10.85 17.77 -12.26
C LEU A 515 9.76 18.85 -12.37
N ASN A 516 9.19 19.03 -13.56
CA ASN A 516 8.12 19.98 -13.77
C ASN A 516 6.84 19.59 -13.01
N ALA A 517 6.47 18.30 -13.02
CA ALA A 517 5.39 17.79 -12.20
C ALA A 517 5.62 18.06 -10.70
N GLY A 518 6.87 17.92 -10.22
CA GLY A 518 7.24 18.24 -8.85
C GLY A 518 7.09 19.72 -8.49
N ARG A 519 7.41 20.61 -9.42
CA ARG A 519 7.28 22.08 -9.24
C ARG A 519 5.83 22.56 -9.17
N LEU A 520 4.92 21.81 -9.80
CA LEU A 520 3.47 22.13 -9.78
C LEU A 520 2.79 21.71 -8.48
N LEU A 521 3.40 20.80 -7.69
CA LEU A 521 2.86 20.40 -6.41
C LEU A 521 3.11 21.51 -5.37
N PRO A 522 2.09 21.83 -4.52
CA PRO A 522 2.27 22.80 -3.43
C PRO A 522 3.48 22.42 -2.56
N SER A 523 4.23 23.43 -2.10
CA SER A 523 5.36 23.21 -1.18
C SER A 523 4.86 22.76 0.20
N ASP A 524 3.72 23.31 0.63
CA ASP A 524 3.11 23.02 1.91
C ASP A 524 2.47 21.64 1.93
N LYS A 525 2.38 21.05 3.12
CA LYS A 525 1.72 19.78 3.36
C LYS A 525 0.21 19.88 3.12
N MET A 526 -0.39 20.99 3.56
CA MET A 526 -1.81 21.31 3.45
C MET A 526 -2.03 22.44 2.45
N THR A 527 -3.11 22.36 1.69
CA THR A 527 -3.59 23.46 0.85
C THR A 527 -4.16 24.60 1.71
N ALA A 528 -4.42 25.76 1.12
CA ALA A 528 -5.10 26.84 1.82
C ALA A 528 -6.52 26.45 2.24
N ASP A 529 -7.25 25.72 1.36
CA ASP A 529 -8.59 25.18 1.66
C ASP A 529 -8.56 24.19 2.82
N ASP A 530 -7.56 23.30 2.87
CA ASP A 530 -7.38 22.37 3.99
C ASP A 530 -7.18 23.11 5.33
N LYS A 531 -6.35 24.18 5.34
CA LYS A 531 -6.09 25.00 6.51
C LYS A 531 -7.37 25.74 6.95
N ASP A 532 -8.10 26.31 6.00
CA ASP A 532 -9.37 27.01 6.26
C ASP A 532 -10.40 26.06 6.88
N LYS A 533 -10.52 24.83 6.37
CA LYS A 533 -11.40 23.78 6.94
C LYS A 533 -10.99 23.41 8.37
N LEU A 534 -9.68 23.25 8.62
CA LEU A 534 -9.18 22.90 9.94
C LEU A 534 -9.35 24.03 10.95
N ASP A 535 -9.12 25.27 10.53
CA ASP A 535 -9.35 26.46 11.34
C ASP A 535 -10.84 26.64 11.68
N ALA A 536 -11.72 26.42 10.69
CA ALA A 536 -13.16 26.45 10.89
C ALA A 536 -13.63 25.37 11.87
N LEU A 537 -13.10 24.13 11.74
CA LEU A 537 -13.39 23.06 12.70
C LEU A 537 -12.89 23.44 14.10
N THR A 538 -11.69 23.99 14.21
CA THR A 538 -11.13 24.47 15.48
C THR A 538 -12.02 25.54 16.13
N GLY A 539 -12.49 26.49 15.35
CA GLY A 539 -13.41 27.54 15.79
C GLY A 539 -14.73 26.97 16.29
N SER A 540 -15.36 26.07 15.53
CA SER A 540 -16.60 25.40 15.92
C SER A 540 -16.44 24.57 17.19
N VAL A 541 -15.36 23.79 17.30
CA VAL A 541 -15.09 22.98 18.50
C VAL A 541 -14.88 23.84 19.74
N ARG A 542 -14.22 25.01 19.63
CA ARG A 542 -14.06 25.98 20.72
C ARG A 542 -15.40 26.53 21.20
N GLU A 543 -16.24 26.99 20.28
CA GLU A 543 -17.59 27.49 20.58
C GLU A 543 -18.46 26.45 21.25
N LEU A 544 -18.49 25.23 20.68
CA LEU A 544 -19.29 24.12 21.19
C LEU A 544 -18.78 23.63 22.56
N ALA A 545 -17.46 23.55 22.75
CA ALA A 545 -16.86 23.19 24.05
C ALA A 545 -17.26 24.20 25.13
N GLN A 546 -17.24 25.50 24.81
CA GLN A 546 -17.71 26.56 25.72
C GLN A 546 -19.19 26.42 26.01
N THR A 547 -20.02 26.18 24.99
CA THR A 547 -21.48 25.97 25.10
C THR A 547 -21.79 24.80 26.02
N PHE A 548 -21.08 23.68 25.89
CA PHE A 548 -21.30 22.48 26.69
C PHE A 548 -20.68 22.53 28.08
N GLY A 549 -20.05 23.64 28.44
CA GLY A 549 -19.49 23.85 29.78
C GLY A 549 -18.19 23.08 30.02
N PHE A 550 -17.31 23.03 29.04
CA PHE A 550 -15.94 22.54 29.18
C PHE A 550 -15.14 23.46 30.07
N THR A 551 -14.47 22.96 31.11
CA THR A 551 -13.85 23.76 32.20
C THR A 551 -12.40 23.41 32.49
N THR A 552 -11.86 22.32 31.98
CA THR A 552 -10.47 21.88 32.24
C THR A 552 -9.46 22.98 31.91
N PHE A 553 -9.68 23.72 30.84
CA PHE A 553 -8.93 24.94 30.48
C PHE A 553 -9.81 25.86 29.60
N ALA A 554 -9.33 27.07 29.32
CA ALA A 554 -10.12 27.98 28.49
C ALA A 554 -10.28 27.45 27.07
N PRO A 555 -11.49 27.30 26.51
CA PRO A 555 -11.72 26.78 25.17
C PRO A 555 -10.96 27.51 24.05
N LYS A 556 -10.60 28.77 24.22
CA LYS A 556 -9.80 29.57 23.28
C LYS A 556 -8.38 28.99 23.07
N ASP A 557 -7.85 28.26 24.07
CA ASP A 557 -6.51 27.68 24.04
C ASP A 557 -6.51 26.30 23.32
N LEU A 558 -7.68 25.78 22.98
CA LEU A 558 -7.83 24.54 22.25
C LEU A 558 -7.44 24.74 20.79
N THR A 559 -6.62 23.85 20.25
CA THR A 559 -6.29 23.75 18.83
C THR A 559 -6.50 22.32 18.36
N ILE A 560 -6.60 22.12 17.06
CA ILE A 560 -6.61 20.80 16.45
C ILE A 560 -5.27 20.62 15.73
N ASP A 561 -4.59 19.52 16.04
CA ASP A 561 -3.30 19.20 15.45
C ASP A 561 -3.41 18.89 13.95
N GLU A 562 -2.52 19.46 13.13
CA GLU A 562 -2.53 19.29 11.67
C GLU A 562 -2.13 17.89 11.20
N ASP A 563 -1.47 17.10 12.04
CA ASP A 563 -0.99 15.77 11.72
C ASP A 563 -1.92 14.66 12.19
N SER A 564 -2.40 14.74 13.41
CA SER A 564 -3.26 13.73 14.04
C SER A 564 -4.76 14.05 13.98
N TYR A 565 -5.09 15.32 13.70
CA TYR A 565 -6.44 15.90 13.77
C TYR A 565 -7.09 15.76 15.15
N ARG A 566 -6.28 15.65 16.20
CA ARG A 566 -6.73 15.55 17.57
C ARG A 566 -6.76 16.92 18.24
N PRO A 567 -7.71 17.14 19.16
CA PRO A 567 -7.67 18.32 20.01
C PRO A 567 -6.40 18.33 20.86
N GLN A 568 -5.76 19.48 20.93
CA GLN A 568 -4.55 19.70 21.72
C GLN A 568 -4.58 21.07 22.40
N LYS A 569 -3.75 21.22 23.44
CA LYS A 569 -3.44 22.47 24.09
C LYS A 569 -1.93 22.66 24.09
N GLU A 570 -1.45 23.80 23.59
CA GLU A 570 -0.02 24.14 23.56
C GLU A 570 0.88 23.04 22.93
N GLY A 571 0.33 22.31 21.94
CA GLY A 571 1.04 21.23 21.25
C GLY A 571 0.98 19.85 21.94
N TYR A 572 0.26 19.73 23.08
CA TYR A 572 0.08 18.47 23.78
C TYR A 572 -1.34 17.93 23.56
N GLU A 573 -1.46 16.64 23.22
CA GLU A 573 -2.76 15.98 23.12
C GLU A 573 -3.52 16.07 24.44
N ILE A 574 -4.80 16.39 24.38
CA ILE A 574 -5.70 16.44 25.54
C ILE A 574 -6.03 15.00 25.94
N GLY A 575 -5.37 14.50 26.98
CA GLY A 575 -5.52 13.13 27.46
C GLY A 575 -5.71 13.07 28.98
N PHE A 576 -4.66 12.74 29.71
CA PHE A 576 -4.70 12.40 31.15
C PHE A 576 -5.09 13.55 32.09
N GLU A 577 -4.98 14.80 31.67
CA GLU A 577 -5.27 15.98 32.52
C GLU A 577 -6.73 16.41 32.44
N THR A 578 -7.54 15.83 31.54
CA THR A 578 -8.94 16.23 31.34
C THR A 578 -9.85 15.37 32.20
N SER A 579 -10.80 16.01 32.90
CA SER A 579 -11.84 15.25 33.61
C SER A 579 -12.63 14.37 32.62
N ALA A 580 -13.06 13.20 33.06
CA ALA A 580 -13.82 12.28 32.20
C ALA A 580 -15.09 12.96 31.62
N SER A 581 -15.77 13.82 32.37
CA SER A 581 -16.93 14.58 31.90
C SER A 581 -16.58 15.62 30.85
N ASP A 582 -15.42 16.28 30.97
CA ASP A 582 -14.95 17.25 29.96
C ASP A 582 -14.46 16.58 28.69
N ALA A 583 -13.86 15.39 28.78
CA ALA A 583 -13.52 14.59 27.61
C ALA A 583 -14.79 14.24 26.79
N ILE A 584 -15.89 13.91 27.45
CA ILE A 584 -17.19 13.66 26.80
C ILE A 584 -17.74 14.94 26.14
N ARG A 585 -17.71 16.10 26.82
CA ARG A 585 -18.14 17.39 26.25
C ARG A 585 -17.31 17.77 25.04
N LEU A 586 -16.00 17.58 25.12
CA LEU A 586 -15.11 17.83 23.99
C LEU A 586 -15.39 16.89 22.82
N LYS A 587 -15.73 15.62 23.08
CA LYS A 587 -16.17 14.66 22.08
C LYS A 587 -17.45 15.13 21.38
N TRP A 588 -18.47 15.60 22.13
CA TRP A 588 -19.67 16.19 21.54
C TRP A 588 -19.34 17.38 20.65
N ALA A 589 -18.49 18.27 21.16
CA ALA A 589 -18.07 19.46 20.41
C ALA A 589 -17.36 19.11 19.10
N TYR A 590 -16.50 18.09 19.13
CA TYR A 590 -15.78 17.64 17.94
C TYR A 590 -16.72 17.00 16.90
N GLN A 591 -17.60 16.11 17.32
CA GLN A 591 -18.53 15.42 16.41
C GLN A 591 -19.56 16.38 15.78
N LEU A 592 -20.12 17.29 16.58
CA LEU A 592 -21.00 18.34 16.06
C LEU A 592 -20.23 19.34 15.20
N GLY A 593 -18.98 19.66 15.56
CA GLY A 593 -18.12 20.52 14.75
C GLY A 593 -17.89 19.96 13.34
N LEU A 594 -17.64 18.64 13.21
CA LEU A 594 -17.56 17.97 11.91
C LEU A 594 -18.88 18.04 11.12
N LEU A 595 -20.01 17.85 11.79
CA LEU A 595 -21.32 17.96 11.16
C LEU A 595 -21.59 19.39 10.68
N GLU A 596 -21.25 20.39 11.48
CA GLU A 596 -21.44 21.82 11.16
C GLU A 596 -20.51 22.32 10.06
N LEU A 597 -19.28 21.80 10.00
CA LEU A 597 -18.33 22.10 8.92
C LEU A 597 -18.94 21.85 7.53
N ALA A 598 -19.70 20.75 7.39
CA ALA A 598 -20.36 20.36 6.14
C ALA A 598 -21.43 21.34 5.63
N ARG A 599 -21.77 22.40 6.40
CA ARG A 599 -22.69 23.45 5.93
C ARG A 599 -22.00 24.50 5.08
N ASN A 600 -20.77 24.82 5.43
CA ASN A 600 -20.04 25.95 4.87
C ASN A 600 -18.91 25.52 3.93
N TYR A 601 -18.49 24.27 4.01
CA TYR A 601 -17.40 23.70 3.23
C TYR A 601 -17.83 22.43 2.51
N THR A 602 -17.21 22.18 1.38
CA THR A 602 -17.33 20.88 0.69
C THR A 602 -16.61 19.83 1.54
N THR A 603 -17.36 18.81 1.97
CA THR A 603 -16.86 17.69 2.77
C THR A 603 -17.53 16.40 2.32
N ASN A 604 -16.98 15.26 2.73
CA ASN A 604 -17.60 13.95 2.57
C ASN A 604 -18.46 13.55 3.78
N HIS A 605 -18.68 14.46 4.74
CA HIS A 605 -19.53 14.19 5.89
C HIS A 605 -20.98 13.94 5.43
N PRO A 606 -21.62 12.82 5.84
CA PRO A 606 -22.91 12.41 5.30
C PRO A 606 -24.10 13.26 5.82
N GLY A 607 -23.85 14.31 6.59
CA GLY A 607 -24.90 15.18 7.14
C GLY A 607 -25.75 14.57 8.25
N MET A 608 -25.33 13.43 8.80
CA MET A 608 -25.98 12.77 9.94
C MET A 608 -25.00 12.54 11.08
N LEU A 609 -25.49 12.53 12.30
CA LEU A 609 -24.74 12.21 13.51
C LEU A 609 -25.60 11.32 14.41
N LEU A 610 -25.06 10.17 14.82
CA LEU A 610 -25.70 9.30 15.80
C LEU A 610 -24.86 9.24 17.08
N LEU A 611 -25.50 9.48 18.21
CA LEU A 611 -24.92 9.47 19.55
C LEU A 611 -25.67 8.47 20.43
N ASP A 612 -25.04 7.33 20.71
CA ASP A 612 -25.63 6.31 21.59
C ASP A 612 -25.17 6.53 23.03
N GLU A 613 -26.12 6.81 23.93
CA GLU A 613 -25.94 7.14 25.33
C GLU A 613 -24.88 8.27 25.54
N PRO A 614 -25.09 9.49 24.99
CA PRO A 614 -24.08 10.55 25.06
C PRO A 614 -23.81 11.06 26.48
N ARG A 615 -24.74 10.88 27.43
CA ARG A 615 -24.53 11.25 28.81
C ARG A 615 -23.73 10.19 29.57
N GLN A 616 -22.45 10.12 29.30
CA GLN A 616 -21.49 9.25 29.99
C GLN A 616 -20.77 10.02 31.11
N GLN A 617 -20.12 9.29 32.02
CA GLN A 617 -19.17 9.83 33.01
C GLN A 617 -19.72 10.99 33.87
N SER A 618 -21.00 10.90 34.28
CA SER A 618 -21.67 11.90 35.13
C SER A 618 -21.64 13.33 34.55
N SER A 619 -21.66 13.48 33.22
CA SER A 619 -21.82 14.80 32.59
C SER A 619 -23.10 15.48 33.08
N SER A 620 -23.05 16.82 33.24
CA SER A 620 -24.16 17.53 33.87
C SER A 620 -25.45 17.50 33.04
N LYS A 621 -26.60 17.51 33.69
CA LYS A 621 -27.92 17.59 33.02
C LYS A 621 -28.04 18.87 32.16
N VAL A 622 -27.43 19.97 32.61
CA VAL A 622 -27.41 21.24 31.88
C VAL A 622 -26.63 21.10 30.57
N SER A 623 -25.42 20.53 30.63
CA SER A 623 -24.58 20.30 29.42
C SER A 623 -25.29 19.38 28.42
N PHE A 624 -26.00 18.35 28.92
CA PHE A 624 -26.78 17.46 28.06
C PHE A 624 -27.98 18.18 27.41
N GLY A 625 -28.67 19.05 28.15
CA GLY A 625 -29.69 19.91 27.59
C GLY A 625 -29.16 20.81 26.46
N GLN A 626 -28.00 21.43 26.67
CA GLN A 626 -27.34 22.27 25.66
C GLN A 626 -26.94 21.45 24.40
N LEU A 627 -26.47 20.20 24.58
CA LEU A 627 -26.24 19.29 23.45
C LEU A 627 -27.51 19.07 22.63
N LEU A 628 -28.63 18.76 23.27
CA LEU A 628 -29.90 18.54 22.60
C LEU A 628 -30.45 19.81 21.94
N GLU A 629 -30.30 20.98 22.55
CA GLU A 629 -30.65 22.28 21.97
C GLU A 629 -29.85 22.55 20.69
N ARG A 630 -28.53 22.38 20.73
CA ARG A 630 -27.67 22.53 19.56
C ARG A 630 -28.05 21.52 18.46
N ALA A 631 -28.28 20.25 18.81
CA ALA A 631 -28.71 19.23 17.87
C ALA A 631 -30.07 19.56 17.23
N ALA A 632 -31.03 20.12 17.97
CA ALA A 632 -32.33 20.52 17.44
C ALA A 632 -32.24 21.67 16.41
N SER A 633 -31.23 22.56 16.55
CA SER A 633 -31.02 23.67 15.61
C SER A 633 -30.67 23.20 14.18
N HIS A 634 -30.30 21.93 13.99
CA HIS A 634 -29.97 21.36 12.68
C HIS A 634 -31.21 21.05 11.79
N ARG A 635 -32.43 21.14 12.29
CA ARG A 635 -33.63 20.82 11.52
C ARG A 635 -33.77 21.63 10.22
N GLY A 636 -33.43 22.90 10.27
CA GLY A 636 -33.52 23.81 9.10
C GLY A 636 -32.45 23.61 8.04
N THR A 637 -31.41 22.84 8.33
CA THR A 637 -30.26 22.57 7.44
C THR A 637 -30.39 21.26 6.67
N GLY A 638 -31.43 20.46 6.95
CA GLY A 638 -31.58 19.11 6.39
C GLY A 638 -30.66 18.05 7.02
N GLN A 639 -29.79 18.46 7.97
CA GLN A 639 -28.94 17.53 8.72
C GLN A 639 -29.77 16.75 9.75
N GLN A 640 -29.29 15.57 10.14
CA GLN A 640 -29.98 14.69 11.06
C GLN A 640 -29.10 14.33 12.26
N VAL A 641 -29.61 14.51 13.47
CA VAL A 641 -28.94 14.07 14.70
C VAL A 641 -29.86 13.09 15.40
N ILE A 642 -29.34 11.90 15.71
CA ILE A 642 -30.04 10.84 16.40
C ILE A 642 -29.36 10.63 17.74
N VAL A 643 -30.12 10.77 18.82
CA VAL A 643 -29.65 10.56 20.20
C VAL A 643 -30.43 9.43 20.82
N SER A 644 -29.77 8.36 21.23
CA SER A 644 -30.40 7.33 22.07
C SER A 644 -30.00 7.56 23.53
N THR A 645 -30.96 7.52 24.46
CA THR A 645 -30.68 7.81 25.87
C THR A 645 -31.61 7.06 26.83
N SER A 646 -31.05 6.72 27.99
CA SER A 646 -31.78 6.20 29.15
C SER A 646 -31.91 7.22 30.32
N GLU A 647 -31.70 8.50 29.99
CA GLU A 647 -31.86 9.57 30.98
C GLU A 647 -33.27 9.52 31.60
N ASP A 648 -33.34 9.81 32.90
CA ASP A 648 -34.58 9.89 33.62
C ASP A 648 -35.63 10.74 32.87
N ILE A 649 -36.79 10.16 32.63
CA ILE A 649 -37.85 10.74 31.81
C ILE A 649 -38.37 12.05 32.37
N ASP A 650 -38.39 12.22 33.70
CA ASP A 650 -38.82 13.46 34.37
C ASP A 650 -37.81 14.59 34.11
N THR A 651 -36.54 14.22 33.90
CA THR A 651 -35.49 15.18 33.51
C THR A 651 -35.55 15.50 32.03
N LEU A 652 -35.81 14.52 31.18
CA LEU A 652 -35.78 14.62 29.73
C LEU A 652 -37.02 15.35 29.19
N THR A 653 -38.21 15.06 29.72
CA THR A 653 -39.48 15.61 29.24
C THR A 653 -39.51 17.14 29.17
N PRO A 654 -39.11 17.88 30.22
CA PRO A 654 -39.08 19.35 30.19
C PRO A 654 -38.10 19.92 29.13
N ILE A 655 -36.99 19.24 28.87
CA ILE A 655 -36.04 19.61 27.84
C ILE A 655 -36.65 19.44 26.46
N LEU A 656 -37.20 18.23 26.19
CA LEU A 656 -37.80 17.89 24.89
C LEU A 656 -39.11 18.67 24.59
N ALA A 657 -39.80 19.17 25.62
CA ALA A 657 -41.01 19.99 25.43
C ALA A 657 -40.69 21.35 24.74
N ARG A 658 -39.46 21.85 24.89
CA ARG A 658 -39.01 23.13 24.34
C ARG A 658 -38.34 23.00 22.98
N LEU A 659 -38.04 21.77 22.55
CA LEU A 659 -37.25 21.48 21.35
C LEU A 659 -38.15 20.97 20.23
N SER A 660 -37.84 21.40 19.00
CA SER A 660 -38.41 20.81 17.79
C SER A 660 -37.64 19.51 17.46
N CYS A 661 -38.15 18.37 17.94
CA CYS A 661 -37.52 17.07 17.77
C CYS A 661 -38.54 15.97 17.53
N LYS A 662 -38.10 14.89 16.85
CA LYS A 662 -38.84 13.63 16.80
C LYS A 662 -38.59 12.85 18.10
N LYS A 663 -39.66 12.48 18.79
CA LYS A 663 -39.61 11.68 20.01
C LYS A 663 -40.02 10.25 19.67
N ILE A 664 -39.18 9.29 19.99
CA ILE A 664 -39.40 7.85 19.84
C ILE A 664 -39.24 7.24 21.23
N ILE A 665 -40.35 7.06 21.93
CA ILE A 665 -40.39 6.69 23.35
C ILE A 665 -41.00 5.29 23.45
N PHE A 666 -40.35 4.40 24.17
CA PHE A 666 -40.81 3.04 24.44
C PHE A 666 -41.04 2.87 25.96
N ASP A 667 -42.29 2.61 26.32
CA ASP A 667 -42.64 2.21 27.67
C ASP A 667 -42.41 0.71 27.81
N GLY A 668 -41.34 0.28 28.50
CA GLY A 668 -40.96 -1.12 28.64
C GLY A 668 -39.92 -1.57 27.57
N TYR A 669 -40.03 -2.83 27.12
CA TYR A 669 -39.12 -3.37 26.11
C TYR A 669 -39.37 -2.72 24.74
N VAL A 670 -38.26 -2.48 24.01
CA VAL A 670 -38.31 -1.88 22.64
C VAL A 670 -39.02 -2.82 21.66
N LEU A 671 -38.78 -4.14 21.76
CA LEU A 671 -39.49 -5.14 20.96
C LEU A 671 -40.78 -5.49 21.65
N GLN A 672 -41.90 -5.06 21.07
CA GLN A 672 -43.26 -5.27 21.59
C GLN A 672 -44.07 -6.15 20.63
N PRO A 673 -45.15 -6.80 21.09
CA PRO A 673 -46.07 -7.51 20.21
C PRO A 673 -46.61 -6.58 19.12
N VAL A 674 -46.60 -7.03 17.87
CA VAL A 674 -47.08 -6.28 16.71
C VAL A 674 -48.20 -7.10 16.06
N GLU A 675 -49.33 -6.47 15.79
CA GLU A 675 -50.38 -7.09 14.97
C GLU A 675 -49.86 -7.26 13.54
N GLU A 676 -49.97 -8.45 12.96
CA GLU A 676 -49.72 -8.63 11.53
C GLU A 676 -50.74 -7.83 10.72
N GLY A 677 -50.32 -6.74 10.08
CA GLY A 677 -51.11 -5.95 9.17
C GLY A 677 -50.98 -6.46 7.73
#